data_5f1e95a67d344fbb7abdac7236d97463
#
_entry.id   5f1e95a67d344fbb7abdac7236d97463
#
_cell.length_a   1.000
_cell.length_b   1.000
_cell.length_c   1.000
_cell.angle_alpha   90.00
_cell.angle_beta   90.00
_cell.angle_gamma   90.00
#
_symmetry.space_group_name_H-M   'P 1'
#
loop_
_entity.id
_entity.type
_entity.pdbx_description
1 polymer ?
#
loop_
_entity_poly.entity_id
_entity_poly.type
_entity_poly.pdbx_seq_one_letter_code
_entity_poly.pdbx_strand_id
1 'polypeptide(L)'
;MTAATHSTLFPQAPDTADAVLDGLDPEQREVATALHGPVCVLAGAGTGKTRAITHRIAYGVRAGILQPSSVLAVTFTNRAAGEMRGRLRQLGAGGVQARTFHSAALRQLQYFWPKAVGGGLPRLIDRKIQLVADAAAACRIRLDRGELRDVTAEIEWSKVTQTVPADYAAAAAKTGRLSPRDPAEIAQLYATYEDLKRDRAVIDFEDVLLLTVAILQDRHDIAEQVRSQYQHFVVDEYQDVSPLQQRLLELWLGERDSLCVVGDASQTIYSFTGATPDHLLDFRTRHPGATVVKLVRDYRSSPQVVHLANGLLSQARGRAADHRLELISQRAPGPEPVYAEYTDEPAEAEGAARRIRDLIASGIPAGEIAILFRTNSQSEIYEQALADAGVPYQLRGAERFFDRPEVRKAGAALRAAARFGANDSLLDDAVDLPSQVRAVLSGEGWTSQPPAGSGAVRERWESLAALVHLAQDFAAAKQGVTLGDLVAELDERASAQHAPTVQGVTLASLHSAKGLEWDVVFLVGVAEGMMPITYAKTDEQIEEERRLLYVGVTRAREHLLVSWALSRSPGGRPNRRPSRFLDGLRPGSVATAGRSAGGGPGGIERGIGSSGGTVVRRTSRTPARCRVCGRTLTDAGEMKLMRCEDCPSDMDEGLYERLREWRAVQAQRSGQPAFCVFTDKTLMAIAEAAPDDEGELARIPGVGVRKFNRFGADVLAICAGQEPAEGDEDD
;
A
#
# COMPACT_ATOMS: atom_id res chain seq x y z
N MET A 1 10.34 61.61 5.33
CA MET A 1 10.16 60.53 4.32
C MET A 1 10.82 59.29 4.91
N THR A 2 10.03 58.51 5.57
CA THR A 2 10.45 57.28 6.30
C THR A 2 10.16 56.06 5.42
N ALA A 3 11.20 55.33 5.07
CA ALA A 3 11.12 54.09 4.32
C ALA A 3 10.57 52.97 5.24
N ALA A 4 9.42 52.45 4.91
CA ALA A 4 8.86 51.26 5.56
C ALA A 4 9.53 50.01 4.97
N THR A 5 10.35 49.35 5.77
CA THR A 5 10.91 48.04 5.50
C THR A 5 9.82 46.99 5.70
N HIS A 6 9.35 46.37 4.61
CA HIS A 6 8.54 45.15 4.68
C HIS A 6 9.42 44.00 5.16
N SER A 7 9.22 43.62 6.39
CA SER A 7 9.82 42.41 7.00
C SER A 7 9.03 41.19 6.60
N THR A 8 9.76 40.22 6.16
CA THR A 8 9.47 38.88 5.67
C THR A 8 8.45 38.09 6.48
N LEU A 9 7.46 37.51 5.78
CA LEU A 9 6.42 36.57 6.22
C LEU A 9 6.94 35.14 6.42
N PHE A 10 7.99 34.94 7.20
CA PHE A 10 8.27 33.64 7.79
C PHE A 10 7.98 33.77 9.29
N PRO A 11 7.19 32.84 9.90
CA PRO A 11 7.06 32.83 11.35
C PRO A 11 8.45 32.60 11.93
N GLN A 12 8.96 33.61 12.67
CA GLN A 12 10.21 33.46 13.41
C GLN A 12 10.04 32.29 14.38
N ALA A 13 11.05 31.40 14.41
CA ALA A 13 11.09 30.34 15.40
C ALA A 13 10.96 30.97 16.82
N PRO A 14 10.16 30.35 17.71
CA PRO A 14 9.94 30.91 19.04
C PRO A 14 11.27 31.10 19.78
N ASP A 15 11.46 32.25 20.40
CA ASP A 15 12.76 32.69 20.98
C ASP A 15 13.20 31.92 22.22
N THR A 16 12.30 31.16 22.87
CA THR A 16 12.60 30.35 24.08
C THR A 16 12.40 28.86 23.84
N ALA A 17 13.10 28.00 24.59
CA ALA A 17 12.89 26.55 24.52
C ALA A 17 11.46 26.18 24.84
N ASP A 18 10.83 26.84 25.82
CA ASP A 18 9.46 26.57 26.25
C ASP A 18 8.40 26.90 25.20
N ALA A 19 8.67 27.86 24.31
CA ALA A 19 7.75 28.19 23.24
C ALA A 19 7.54 27.02 22.25
N VAL A 20 8.46 26.07 22.20
CA VAL A 20 8.26 24.83 21.43
C VAL A 20 7.15 23.94 22.04
N LEU A 21 6.86 24.10 23.33
CA LEU A 21 5.86 23.33 24.03
C LEU A 21 4.45 23.90 23.88
N ASP A 22 4.32 25.10 23.31
CA ASP A 22 3.02 25.75 23.13
C ASP A 22 2.14 24.94 22.16
N GLY A 23 0.87 24.82 22.53
CA GLY A 23 -0.12 24.06 21.77
C GLY A 23 0.03 22.54 21.81
N LEU A 24 0.94 22.00 22.63
CA LEU A 24 0.95 20.59 22.98
C LEU A 24 -0.09 20.29 24.07
N ASP A 25 -0.78 19.17 23.94
CA ASP A 25 -1.58 18.65 25.03
C ASP A 25 -0.69 18.17 26.21
N PRO A 26 -1.27 17.88 27.40
CA PRO A 26 -0.50 17.48 28.56
C PRO A 26 0.38 16.26 28.33
N GLU A 27 -0.12 15.25 27.64
CA GLU A 27 0.59 14.00 27.38
C GLU A 27 1.70 14.23 26.34
N GLN A 28 1.43 14.99 25.27
CA GLN A 28 2.46 15.37 24.29
C GLN A 28 3.56 16.24 24.92
N ARG A 29 3.19 17.13 25.85
CA ARG A 29 4.15 17.94 26.62
C ARG A 29 5.00 17.05 27.53
N GLU A 30 4.42 16.06 28.20
CA GLU A 30 5.15 15.07 28.98
C GLU A 30 6.22 14.36 28.13
N VAL A 31 5.83 13.88 26.91
CA VAL A 31 6.78 13.30 25.96
C VAL A 31 7.88 14.30 25.59
N ALA A 32 7.52 15.54 25.31
CA ALA A 32 8.47 16.56 24.85
C ALA A 32 9.50 16.91 25.93
N THR A 33 9.13 16.88 27.20
CA THR A 33 9.99 17.26 28.35
C THR A 33 10.76 16.10 28.95
N ALA A 34 10.37 14.85 28.69
CA ALA A 34 11.05 13.65 29.22
C ALA A 34 12.38 13.38 28.49
N LEU A 35 13.40 14.22 28.64
CA LEU A 35 14.63 14.19 27.85
C LEU A 35 15.67 13.16 28.33
N HIS A 36 15.55 12.65 29.52
CA HIS A 36 16.52 11.75 30.13
C HIS A 36 16.00 10.32 30.26
N GLY A 37 16.87 9.33 30.11
CA GLY A 37 16.52 7.92 30.17
C GLY A 37 15.71 7.41 29.01
N PRO A 38 15.31 6.13 29.06
CA PRO A 38 14.49 5.52 28.02
C PRO A 38 13.03 5.97 28.14
N VAL A 39 12.43 6.30 27.01
CA VAL A 39 11.03 6.77 26.93
C VAL A 39 10.26 5.90 25.94
N CYS A 40 9.13 5.39 26.38
CA CYS A 40 8.19 4.64 25.54
C CYS A 40 6.89 5.43 25.40
N VAL A 41 6.55 5.80 24.19
CA VAL A 41 5.31 6.51 23.87
C VAL A 41 4.36 5.52 23.21
N LEU A 42 3.35 5.10 23.95
CA LEU A 42 2.25 4.31 23.42
C LEU A 42 1.21 5.28 22.83
N ALA A 43 1.11 5.34 21.51
CA ALA A 43 0.37 6.42 20.86
C ALA A 43 -0.57 5.87 19.78
N GLY A 44 -1.87 5.95 20.03
CA GLY A 44 -2.90 5.49 19.10
C GLY A 44 -2.94 6.24 17.76
N ALA A 45 -3.82 5.82 16.87
CA ALA A 45 -4.03 6.51 15.60
C ALA A 45 -4.47 7.97 15.85
N GLY A 46 -4.03 8.91 15.01
CA GLY A 46 -4.48 10.31 15.08
C GLY A 46 -4.01 11.13 16.29
N THR A 47 -3.21 10.56 17.21
CA THR A 47 -2.83 11.22 18.46
C THR A 47 -1.65 12.18 18.37
N GLY A 48 -1.13 12.37 17.15
CA GLY A 48 0.00 13.28 16.95
C GLY A 48 1.36 12.71 17.37
N LYS A 49 1.58 11.39 17.22
CA LYS A 49 2.87 10.69 17.44
C LYS A 49 4.07 11.50 16.98
N THR A 50 4.12 11.78 15.69
CA THR A 50 5.23 12.51 15.06
C THR A 50 5.37 13.93 15.58
N ARG A 51 4.25 14.59 15.95
CA ARG A 51 4.26 15.91 16.60
C ARG A 51 4.96 15.83 17.94
N ALA A 52 4.58 14.91 18.81
CA ALA A 52 5.16 14.76 20.14
C ALA A 52 6.69 14.53 20.09
N ILE A 53 7.18 13.62 19.23
CA ILE A 53 8.61 13.33 19.12
C ILE A 53 9.40 14.44 18.42
N THR A 54 8.84 15.15 17.44
CA THR A 54 9.53 16.29 16.83
C THR A 54 9.66 17.46 17.80
N HIS A 55 8.64 17.73 18.63
CA HIS A 55 8.71 18.75 19.68
C HIS A 55 9.67 18.34 20.80
N ARG A 56 9.73 17.05 21.19
CA ARG A 56 10.75 16.52 22.12
C ARG A 56 12.17 16.82 21.64
N ILE A 57 12.46 16.48 20.37
CA ILE A 57 13.78 16.74 19.79
C ILE A 57 14.06 18.26 19.76
N ALA A 58 13.10 19.03 19.28
CA ALA A 58 13.24 20.47 19.18
C ALA A 58 13.42 21.15 20.54
N TYR A 59 12.66 20.73 21.54
CA TYR A 59 12.79 21.22 22.92
C TYR A 59 14.18 20.91 23.48
N GLY A 60 14.64 19.65 23.35
CA GLY A 60 15.97 19.25 23.84
C GLY A 60 17.11 20.00 23.15
N VAL A 61 17.00 20.26 21.84
CA VAL A 61 17.97 21.05 21.08
C VAL A 61 17.99 22.51 21.54
N ARG A 62 16.82 23.13 21.68
CA ARG A 62 16.73 24.55 22.10
C ARG A 62 17.10 24.77 23.56
N ALA A 63 16.85 23.79 24.42
CA ALA A 63 17.30 23.80 25.80
C ALA A 63 18.80 23.53 25.94
N GLY A 64 19.53 23.26 24.85
CA GLY A 64 20.95 22.99 24.85
C GLY A 64 21.33 21.61 25.42
N ILE A 65 20.33 20.74 25.66
CA ILE A 65 20.53 19.37 26.21
C ILE A 65 20.92 18.40 25.10
N LEU A 66 20.33 18.53 23.89
CA LEU A 66 20.62 17.70 22.75
C LEU A 66 21.42 18.47 21.70
N GLN A 67 22.56 17.91 21.28
CA GLN A 67 23.28 18.44 20.12
C GLN A 67 22.60 17.92 18.85
N PRO A 68 22.17 18.79 17.88
CA PRO A 68 21.44 18.35 16.69
C PRO A 68 22.11 17.23 15.90
N SER A 69 23.46 17.29 15.74
CA SER A 69 24.24 16.31 15.00
C SER A 69 24.36 14.96 15.71
N SER A 70 24.13 14.90 17.02
CA SER A 70 24.17 13.66 17.81
C SER A 70 22.82 12.95 17.94
N VAL A 71 21.75 13.53 17.38
CA VAL A 71 20.40 12.92 17.37
C VAL A 71 20.19 12.16 16.07
N LEU A 72 19.84 10.89 16.16
CA LEU A 72 19.35 10.07 15.05
C LEU A 72 17.88 9.72 15.27
N ALA A 73 17.01 10.32 14.48
CA ALA A 73 15.60 9.99 14.42
C ALA A 73 15.36 8.97 13.30
N VAL A 74 14.79 7.84 13.65
CA VAL A 74 14.58 6.72 12.72
C VAL A 74 13.09 6.51 12.50
N THR A 75 12.71 6.33 11.24
CA THR A 75 11.32 6.07 10.83
C THR A 75 11.27 4.98 9.77
N PHE A 76 10.06 4.49 9.48
CA PHE A 76 9.88 3.36 8.57
C PHE A 76 10.04 3.72 7.10
N THR A 77 9.61 4.93 6.67
CA THR A 77 9.63 5.34 5.26
C THR A 77 10.47 6.60 5.02
N ASN A 78 11.03 6.71 3.81
CA ASN A 78 11.76 7.91 3.39
C ASN A 78 10.87 9.16 3.41
N ARG A 79 9.58 9.01 3.09
CA ARG A 79 8.59 10.08 3.16
C ARG A 79 8.46 10.62 4.59
N ALA A 80 8.23 9.72 5.57
CA ALA A 80 8.12 10.11 6.97
C ALA A 80 9.42 10.78 7.48
N ALA A 81 10.59 10.28 7.05
CA ALA A 81 11.88 10.91 7.35
C ALA A 81 11.98 12.33 6.77
N GLY A 82 11.51 12.55 5.54
CA GLY A 82 11.44 13.86 4.90
C GLY A 82 10.51 14.83 5.64
N GLU A 83 9.30 14.38 5.96
CA GLU A 83 8.33 15.17 6.73
C GLU A 83 8.87 15.52 8.13
N MET A 84 9.51 14.57 8.80
CA MET A 84 10.14 14.81 10.11
C MET A 84 11.26 15.86 10.01
N ARG A 85 12.15 15.79 9.00
CA ARG A 85 13.18 16.80 8.77
C ARG A 85 12.56 18.19 8.53
N GLY A 86 11.50 18.28 7.73
CA GLY A 86 10.78 19.52 7.48
C GLY A 86 10.25 20.16 8.76
N ARG A 87 9.56 19.37 9.59
CA ARG A 87 9.02 19.80 10.89
C ARG A 87 10.12 20.24 11.86
N LEU A 88 11.21 19.46 11.96
CA LEU A 88 12.34 19.81 12.82
C LEU A 88 13.01 21.14 12.42
N ARG A 89 13.15 21.40 11.10
CA ARG A 89 13.64 22.70 10.61
C ARG A 89 12.71 23.85 11.02
N GLN A 90 11.39 23.68 10.86
CA GLN A 90 10.39 24.68 11.27
C GLN A 90 10.43 24.96 12.80
N LEU A 91 10.71 23.94 13.59
CA LEU A 91 10.85 24.07 15.05
C LEU A 91 12.22 24.58 15.50
N GLY A 92 13.13 24.92 14.58
CA GLY A 92 14.47 25.43 14.89
C GLY A 92 15.48 24.36 15.29
N ALA A 93 15.17 23.07 15.07
CA ALA A 93 16.07 21.95 15.30
C ALA A 93 16.71 21.44 14.00
N GLY A 94 17.19 22.34 13.14
CA GLY A 94 17.95 22.00 11.95
C GLY A 94 19.24 21.25 12.30
N GLY A 95 19.69 20.33 11.41
CA GLY A 95 20.90 19.53 11.63
C GLY A 95 20.66 18.17 12.26
N VAL A 96 19.48 17.90 12.82
CA VAL A 96 19.06 16.57 13.29
C VAL A 96 18.94 15.60 12.11
N GLN A 97 19.46 14.40 12.27
CA GLN A 97 19.43 13.36 11.26
C GLN A 97 18.13 12.54 11.38
N ALA A 98 17.18 12.74 10.47
CA ALA A 98 16.02 11.87 10.37
C ALA A 98 16.15 10.98 9.11
N ARG A 99 16.12 9.64 9.30
CA ARG A 99 16.41 8.64 8.28
C ARG A 99 15.55 7.39 8.48
N THR A 100 15.53 6.50 7.48
CA THR A 100 15.11 5.12 7.69
C THR A 100 16.28 4.29 8.22
N PHE A 101 16.00 3.13 8.85
CA PHE A 101 17.06 2.18 9.27
C PHE A 101 18.02 1.89 8.13
N HIS A 102 17.50 1.51 6.95
CA HIS A 102 18.31 1.19 5.78
C HIS A 102 19.14 2.36 5.28
N SER A 103 18.59 3.58 5.25
CA SER A 103 19.35 4.74 4.77
C SER A 103 20.44 5.18 5.75
N ALA A 104 20.22 4.98 7.05
CA ALA A 104 21.25 5.21 8.06
C ALA A 104 22.36 4.16 7.98
N ALA A 105 21.99 2.88 7.89
CA ALA A 105 22.90 1.75 7.76
C ALA A 105 23.73 1.83 6.48
N LEU A 106 23.09 2.10 5.32
CA LEU A 106 23.80 2.20 4.03
C LEU A 106 24.87 3.29 4.07
N ARG A 107 24.57 4.45 4.68
CA ARG A 107 25.56 5.52 4.83
C ARG A 107 26.75 5.10 5.68
N GLN A 108 26.49 4.41 6.80
CA GLN A 108 27.53 3.86 7.65
C GLN A 108 28.35 2.79 6.92
N LEU A 109 27.64 1.88 6.22
CA LEU A 109 28.26 0.82 5.44
C LEU A 109 29.19 1.40 4.36
N GLN A 110 28.74 2.39 3.58
CA GLN A 110 29.57 3.06 2.57
C GLN A 110 30.80 3.73 3.17
N TYR A 111 30.68 4.36 4.34
CA TYR A 111 31.79 5.05 4.99
C TYR A 111 32.81 4.10 5.61
N PHE A 112 32.35 3.03 6.26
CA PHE A 112 33.23 2.14 7.01
C PHE A 112 33.70 0.92 6.24
N TRP A 113 33.10 0.58 5.09
CA TRP A 113 33.45 -0.59 4.30
C TRP A 113 34.94 -0.66 3.93
N PRO A 114 35.57 0.41 3.41
CA PRO A 114 36.99 0.36 3.06
C PRO A 114 37.89 0.09 4.27
N LYS A 115 37.48 0.55 5.46
CA LYS A 115 38.22 0.37 6.72
C LYS A 115 37.98 -1.01 7.36
N ALA A 116 36.77 -1.54 7.23
CA ALA A 116 36.34 -2.78 7.87
C ALA A 116 36.70 -4.03 7.06
N VAL A 117 36.47 -3.96 5.74
CA VAL A 117 36.57 -5.11 4.83
C VAL A 117 37.66 -4.89 3.78
N GLY A 118 37.86 -3.64 3.35
CA GLY A 118 38.74 -3.30 2.25
C GLY A 118 38.04 -3.28 0.88
N GLY A 119 38.66 -2.62 -0.10
CA GLY A 119 38.04 -2.48 -1.42
C GLY A 119 36.78 -1.62 -1.44
N GLY A 120 36.01 -1.73 -2.53
CA GLY A 120 34.74 -1.03 -2.71
C GLY A 120 33.56 -1.83 -2.17
N LEU A 121 32.52 -1.13 -1.69
CA LEU A 121 31.27 -1.78 -1.33
C LEU A 121 30.66 -2.49 -2.54
N PRO A 122 30.23 -3.76 -2.42
CA PRO A 122 29.54 -4.48 -3.47
C PRO A 122 28.30 -3.71 -3.96
N ARG A 123 27.94 -3.91 -5.24
CA ARG A 123 26.83 -3.19 -5.86
C ARG A 123 25.49 -3.64 -5.25
N LEU A 124 24.71 -2.70 -4.76
CA LEU A 124 23.33 -2.95 -4.33
C LEU A 124 22.44 -3.26 -5.54
N ILE A 125 21.70 -4.38 -5.49
CA ILE A 125 20.74 -4.77 -6.53
C ILE A 125 19.34 -4.26 -6.20
N ASP A 126 18.65 -3.71 -7.21
CA ASP A 126 17.27 -3.21 -7.07
C ASP A 126 16.23 -4.31 -7.26
N ARG A 127 16.55 -5.37 -8.01
CA ARG A 127 15.62 -6.44 -8.39
C ARG A 127 16.17 -7.80 -8.03
N LYS A 128 15.79 -8.31 -6.86
CA LYS A 128 16.18 -9.64 -6.38
C LYS A 128 15.58 -10.77 -7.21
N ILE A 129 14.36 -10.58 -7.71
CA ILE A 129 13.56 -11.64 -8.35
C ILE A 129 14.31 -12.33 -9.50
N GLN A 130 15.16 -11.59 -10.22
CA GLN A 130 15.99 -12.16 -11.28
C GLN A 130 17.05 -13.09 -10.69
N LEU A 131 17.68 -12.71 -9.58
CA LEU A 131 18.70 -13.53 -8.94
C LEU A 131 18.09 -14.77 -8.28
N VAL A 132 16.86 -14.66 -7.75
CA VAL A 132 16.11 -15.81 -7.25
C VAL A 132 15.74 -16.77 -8.39
N ALA A 133 15.37 -16.24 -9.57
CA ALA A 133 15.14 -17.06 -10.75
C ALA A 133 16.42 -17.79 -11.21
N ASP A 134 17.58 -17.12 -11.16
CA ASP A 134 18.88 -17.73 -11.49
C ASP A 134 19.24 -18.84 -10.46
N ALA A 135 18.95 -18.61 -9.16
CA ALA A 135 19.13 -19.63 -8.11
C ALA A 135 18.23 -20.84 -8.35
N ALA A 136 16.96 -20.60 -8.71
CA ALA A 136 16.04 -21.68 -9.06
C ALA A 136 16.52 -22.52 -10.25
N ALA A 137 17.03 -21.84 -11.29
CA ALA A 137 17.62 -22.53 -12.46
C ALA A 137 18.86 -23.37 -12.06
N ALA A 138 19.73 -22.84 -11.20
CA ALA A 138 20.90 -23.54 -10.69
C ALA A 138 20.52 -24.79 -9.86
N CYS A 139 19.46 -24.69 -9.05
CA CYS A 139 18.89 -25.80 -8.30
C CYS A 139 18.05 -26.77 -9.16
N ARG A 140 17.80 -26.46 -10.43
CA ARG A 140 16.89 -27.19 -11.33
C ARG A 140 15.44 -27.22 -10.82
N ILE A 141 15.04 -26.20 -10.10
CA ILE A 141 13.68 -26.02 -9.59
C ILE A 141 12.96 -25.06 -10.54
N ARG A 142 11.79 -25.49 -11.04
CA ARG A 142 10.95 -24.62 -11.87
C ARG A 142 10.02 -23.83 -10.97
N LEU A 143 10.01 -22.52 -11.12
CA LEU A 143 9.13 -21.59 -10.42
C LEU A 143 8.36 -20.74 -11.44
N ASP A 144 7.08 -20.60 -11.20
CA ASP A 144 6.28 -19.62 -11.93
C ASP A 144 6.49 -18.20 -11.37
N ARG A 145 5.81 -17.20 -11.96
CA ARG A 145 5.92 -15.80 -11.51
C ARG A 145 5.42 -15.57 -10.08
N GLY A 146 4.39 -16.31 -9.66
CA GLY A 146 3.83 -16.24 -8.30
C GLY A 146 4.80 -16.83 -7.30
N GLU A 147 5.24 -18.06 -7.55
CA GLU A 147 6.20 -18.78 -6.72
C GLU A 147 7.53 -18.03 -6.58
N LEU A 148 8.03 -17.38 -7.65
CA LEU A 148 9.24 -16.54 -7.57
C LEU A 148 9.07 -15.39 -6.58
N ARG A 149 7.90 -14.75 -6.52
CA ARG A 149 7.61 -13.69 -5.55
C ARG A 149 7.53 -14.25 -4.12
N ASP A 150 6.87 -15.39 -3.97
CA ASP A 150 6.70 -16.03 -2.67
C ASP A 150 8.04 -16.50 -2.11
N VAL A 151 8.90 -17.14 -2.93
CA VAL A 151 10.27 -17.52 -2.55
C VAL A 151 11.11 -16.29 -2.20
N THR A 152 10.98 -15.20 -2.98
CA THR A 152 11.68 -13.94 -2.66
C THR A 152 11.26 -13.41 -1.29
N ALA A 153 9.97 -13.43 -0.98
CA ALA A 153 9.45 -12.99 0.33
C ALA A 153 9.93 -13.90 1.48
N GLU A 154 10.09 -15.22 1.24
CA GLU A 154 10.63 -16.14 2.24
C GLU A 154 12.12 -15.85 2.54
N ILE A 155 12.92 -15.56 1.50
CA ILE A 155 14.32 -15.16 1.67
C ILE A 155 14.41 -13.84 2.44
N GLU A 156 13.57 -12.85 2.11
CA GLU A 156 13.49 -11.56 2.82
C GLU A 156 13.15 -11.74 4.29
N TRP A 157 12.09 -12.53 4.57
CA TRP A 157 11.69 -12.86 5.94
C TRP A 157 12.82 -13.53 6.71
N SER A 158 13.49 -14.52 6.11
CA SER A 158 14.62 -15.22 6.74
C SER A 158 15.73 -14.28 7.11
N LYS A 159 16.09 -13.35 6.23
CA LYS A 159 17.16 -12.38 6.48
C LYS A 159 16.82 -11.38 7.60
N VAL A 160 15.59 -10.84 7.60
CA VAL A 160 15.19 -9.88 8.66
C VAL A 160 14.95 -10.53 10.02
N THR A 161 14.68 -11.84 10.04
CA THR A 161 14.60 -12.64 11.26
C THR A 161 15.93 -13.27 11.65
N GLN A 162 17.01 -12.98 10.90
CA GLN A 162 18.36 -13.49 11.10
C GLN A 162 18.43 -15.04 11.04
N THR A 163 17.57 -15.63 10.23
CA THR A 163 17.51 -17.08 9.98
C THR A 163 18.44 -17.43 8.81
N VAL A 164 19.43 -18.27 9.05
CA VAL A 164 20.31 -18.77 7.99
C VAL A 164 19.62 -19.86 7.17
N PRO A 165 20.07 -20.15 5.92
CA PRO A 165 19.44 -21.17 5.07
C PRO A 165 19.22 -22.52 5.76
N ALA A 166 20.21 -23.01 6.51
CA ALA A 166 20.15 -24.29 7.21
C ALA A 166 19.03 -24.36 8.27
N ASP A 167 18.68 -23.24 8.87
CA ASP A 167 17.70 -23.15 9.96
C ASP A 167 16.28 -22.79 9.47
N TYR A 168 16.11 -22.53 8.18
CA TYR A 168 14.83 -22.04 7.63
C TYR A 168 13.65 -22.96 7.99
N ALA A 169 13.78 -24.28 7.76
CA ALA A 169 12.69 -25.22 7.99
C ALA A 169 12.24 -25.25 9.46
N ALA A 170 13.20 -25.21 10.40
CA ALA A 170 12.91 -25.18 11.83
C ALA A 170 12.27 -23.84 12.25
N ALA A 171 12.76 -22.71 11.72
CA ALA A 171 12.23 -21.38 12.01
C ALA A 171 10.81 -21.21 11.45
N ALA A 172 10.54 -21.64 10.23
CA ALA A 172 9.21 -21.61 9.62
C ALA A 172 8.20 -22.45 10.42
N ALA A 173 8.57 -23.67 10.81
CA ALA A 173 7.73 -24.53 11.65
C ALA A 173 7.45 -23.91 13.03
N LYS A 174 8.44 -23.34 13.68
CA LYS A 174 8.31 -22.68 14.99
C LYS A 174 7.35 -21.50 14.97
N THR A 175 7.34 -20.73 13.88
CA THR A 175 6.50 -19.55 13.73
C THR A 175 5.15 -19.84 13.10
N GLY A 176 4.84 -21.10 12.75
CA GLY A 176 3.62 -21.49 12.06
C GLY A 176 3.52 -20.90 10.64
N ARG A 177 4.65 -20.51 10.04
CA ARG A 177 4.70 -19.90 8.71
C ARG A 177 4.43 -20.97 7.64
N LEU A 178 3.48 -20.67 6.77
CA LEU A 178 3.17 -21.51 5.63
C LEU A 178 4.22 -21.29 4.54
N SER A 179 5.12 -22.24 4.37
CA SER A 179 6.09 -22.21 3.28
C SER A 179 5.38 -22.43 1.94
N PRO A 180 5.68 -21.64 0.89
CA PRO A 180 5.06 -21.80 -0.44
C PRO A 180 5.47 -23.13 -1.13
N ARG A 181 6.56 -23.73 -0.71
CA ARG A 181 7.09 -25.01 -1.20
C ARG A 181 7.67 -25.84 -0.05
N ASP A 182 8.23 -27.00 -0.35
CA ASP A 182 8.97 -27.78 0.64
C ASP A 182 10.03 -26.89 1.33
N PRO A 183 10.03 -26.80 2.66
CA PRO A 183 11.00 -25.99 3.39
C PRO A 183 12.47 -26.30 3.06
N ALA A 184 12.79 -27.55 2.70
CA ALA A 184 14.13 -27.92 2.28
C ALA A 184 14.49 -27.33 0.91
N GLU A 185 13.54 -27.27 -0.04
CA GLU A 185 13.73 -26.58 -1.32
C GLU A 185 13.97 -25.08 -1.12
N ILE A 186 13.20 -24.42 -0.23
CA ILE A 186 13.40 -23.01 0.10
C ILE A 186 14.77 -22.78 0.72
N ALA A 187 15.21 -23.63 1.65
CA ALA A 187 16.53 -23.57 2.25
C ALA A 187 17.64 -23.70 1.20
N GLN A 188 17.50 -24.63 0.24
CA GLN A 188 18.44 -24.81 -0.87
C GLN A 188 18.45 -23.59 -1.82
N LEU A 189 17.28 -23.07 -2.18
CA LEU A 189 17.16 -21.86 -3.02
C LEU A 189 17.81 -20.65 -2.34
N TYR A 190 17.57 -20.48 -1.04
CA TYR A 190 18.16 -19.41 -0.25
C TYR A 190 19.69 -19.53 -0.18
N ALA A 191 20.23 -20.72 0.09
CA ALA A 191 21.68 -20.96 0.08
C ALA A 191 22.29 -20.62 -1.28
N THR A 192 21.71 -21.12 -2.36
CA THR A 192 22.16 -20.86 -3.74
C THR A 192 22.07 -19.39 -4.10
N TYR A 193 21.01 -18.69 -3.66
CA TYR A 193 20.86 -17.25 -3.83
C TYR A 193 22.01 -16.48 -3.16
N GLU A 194 22.38 -16.84 -1.93
CA GLU A 194 23.49 -16.22 -1.21
C GLU A 194 24.84 -16.50 -1.89
N ASP A 195 25.05 -17.71 -2.44
CA ASP A 195 26.24 -18.05 -3.20
C ASP A 195 26.36 -17.20 -4.47
N LEU A 196 25.28 -17.09 -5.25
CA LEU A 196 25.25 -16.26 -6.47
C LEU A 196 25.50 -14.78 -6.17
N LYS A 197 25.06 -14.25 -5.03
CA LYS A 197 25.39 -12.88 -4.62
C LYS A 197 26.88 -12.71 -4.38
N ARG A 198 27.50 -13.66 -3.70
CA ARG A 198 28.94 -13.64 -3.44
C ARG A 198 29.75 -13.71 -4.74
N ASP A 199 29.40 -14.62 -5.61
CA ASP A 199 30.08 -14.81 -6.91
C ASP A 199 29.97 -13.58 -7.82
N ARG A 200 28.85 -12.85 -7.77
CA ARG A 200 28.62 -11.63 -8.58
C ARG A 200 29.04 -10.35 -7.87
N ALA A 201 29.58 -10.43 -6.66
CA ALA A 201 29.94 -9.29 -5.82
C ALA A 201 28.78 -8.27 -5.72
N VAL A 202 27.59 -8.75 -5.38
CA VAL A 202 26.39 -7.92 -5.18
C VAL A 202 25.78 -8.14 -3.82
N ILE A 203 25.08 -7.12 -3.32
CA ILE A 203 24.31 -7.16 -2.09
C ILE A 203 22.86 -6.78 -2.37
N ASP A 204 21.95 -7.29 -1.59
CA ASP A 204 20.54 -6.89 -1.61
C ASP A 204 20.22 -5.90 -0.47
N PHE A 205 18.95 -5.53 -0.37
CA PHE A 205 18.51 -4.51 0.56
C PHE A 205 18.64 -4.95 2.03
N GLU A 206 18.39 -6.22 2.34
CA GLU A 206 18.57 -6.76 3.72
C GLU A 206 20.03 -6.88 4.10
N ASP A 207 20.92 -7.13 3.13
CA ASP A 207 22.38 -7.16 3.38
C ASP A 207 22.89 -5.84 3.92
N VAL A 208 22.29 -4.72 3.55
CA VAL A 208 22.67 -3.41 4.08
C VAL A 208 22.62 -3.41 5.61
N LEU A 209 21.57 -3.99 6.19
CA LEU A 209 21.44 -4.11 7.65
C LEU A 209 22.34 -5.21 8.19
N LEU A 210 22.35 -6.41 7.58
CA LEU A 210 23.13 -7.56 8.04
C LEU A 210 24.63 -7.24 8.11
N LEU A 211 25.17 -6.65 7.04
CA LEU A 211 26.60 -6.29 6.98
C LEU A 211 26.94 -5.15 7.94
N THR A 212 26.02 -4.18 8.12
CA THR A 212 26.23 -3.12 9.13
C THR A 212 26.25 -3.71 10.53
N VAL A 213 25.32 -4.62 10.85
CA VAL A 213 25.29 -5.35 12.13
C VAL A 213 26.60 -6.12 12.34
N ALA A 214 27.03 -6.90 11.32
CA ALA A 214 28.29 -7.66 11.39
C ALA A 214 29.51 -6.76 11.67
N ILE A 215 29.66 -5.66 10.92
CA ILE A 215 30.76 -4.71 11.12
C ILE A 215 30.73 -4.12 12.52
N LEU A 216 29.58 -3.71 13.03
CA LEU A 216 29.48 -3.13 14.38
C LEU A 216 29.69 -4.15 15.48
N GLN A 217 29.45 -5.44 15.25
CA GLN A 217 29.76 -6.52 16.20
C GLN A 217 31.25 -6.86 16.23
N ASP A 218 31.88 -6.96 15.05
CA ASP A 218 33.28 -7.43 14.95
C ASP A 218 34.30 -6.30 15.14
N ARG A 219 33.92 -5.06 14.80
CA ARG A 219 34.83 -3.90 14.82
C ARG A 219 34.38 -2.91 15.88
N HIS A 220 34.89 -3.15 17.10
CA HIS A 220 34.61 -2.33 18.29
C HIS A 220 34.98 -0.85 18.08
N ASP A 221 36.12 -0.59 17.40
CA ASP A 221 36.59 0.75 17.06
C ASP A 221 35.60 1.51 16.16
N ILE A 222 34.93 0.82 15.23
CA ILE A 222 33.87 1.40 14.35
C ILE A 222 32.60 1.62 15.16
N ALA A 223 32.21 0.65 15.99
CA ALA A 223 31.04 0.79 16.83
C ALA A 223 31.14 1.99 17.77
N GLU A 224 32.32 2.23 18.37
CA GLU A 224 32.56 3.39 19.20
C GLU A 224 32.51 4.71 18.41
N GLN A 225 33.01 4.75 17.18
CA GLN A 225 32.87 5.93 16.31
C GLN A 225 31.42 6.24 16.01
N VAL A 226 30.61 5.24 15.70
CA VAL A 226 29.16 5.43 15.46
C VAL A 226 28.49 5.92 16.75
N ARG A 227 28.78 5.32 17.88
CA ARG A 227 28.27 5.70 19.21
C ARG A 227 28.68 7.08 19.65
N SER A 228 29.89 7.54 19.34
CA SER A 228 30.30 8.90 19.61
C SER A 228 29.57 9.93 18.80
N GLN A 229 29.21 9.60 17.54
CA GLN A 229 28.45 10.46 16.67
C GLN A 229 26.98 10.55 17.06
N TYR A 230 26.33 9.40 17.29
CA TYR A 230 24.89 9.34 17.61
C TYR A 230 24.69 8.96 19.07
N GLN A 231 24.25 9.90 19.87
CA GLN A 231 24.08 9.74 21.30
C GLN A 231 22.63 9.59 21.73
N HIS A 232 21.70 10.12 20.91
CA HIS A 232 20.27 10.14 21.22
C HIS A 232 19.51 9.53 20.07
N PHE A 233 18.64 8.56 20.38
CA PHE A 233 17.83 7.85 19.39
C PHE A 233 16.35 8.13 19.61
N VAL A 234 15.65 8.40 18.51
CA VAL A 234 14.19 8.49 18.49
C VAL A 234 13.69 7.56 17.37
N VAL A 235 12.85 6.58 17.72
CA VAL A 235 12.34 5.59 16.75
C VAL A 235 10.84 5.72 16.64
N ASP A 236 10.38 6.10 15.44
CA ASP A 236 8.96 6.15 15.08
C ASP A 236 8.48 4.80 14.53
N GLU A 237 7.19 4.51 14.67
CA GLU A 237 6.54 3.25 14.25
C GLU A 237 7.26 2.00 14.82
N TYR A 238 7.64 2.06 16.09
CA TYR A 238 8.46 1.02 16.73
C TYR A 238 7.80 -0.37 16.76
N GLN A 239 6.48 -0.46 16.63
CA GLN A 239 5.75 -1.72 16.51
C GLN A 239 6.01 -2.48 15.19
N ASP A 240 6.61 -1.83 14.18
CA ASP A 240 6.94 -2.45 12.90
C ASP A 240 8.43 -2.80 12.77
N VAL A 241 9.21 -2.61 13.83
CA VAL A 241 10.64 -2.91 13.82
C VAL A 241 10.87 -4.43 13.77
N SER A 242 11.69 -4.87 12.81
CA SER A 242 12.10 -6.27 12.70
C SER A 242 13.20 -6.64 13.68
N PRO A 243 13.44 -7.94 13.97
CA PRO A 243 14.54 -8.39 14.81
C PRO A 243 15.91 -7.88 14.37
N LEU A 244 16.17 -7.83 13.06
CA LEU A 244 17.41 -7.30 12.50
C LEU A 244 17.58 -5.79 12.75
N GLN A 245 16.50 -5.02 12.58
CA GLN A 245 16.50 -3.58 12.88
C GLN A 245 16.68 -3.32 14.38
N GLN A 246 16.03 -4.13 15.20
CA GLN A 246 16.21 -4.06 16.66
C GLN A 246 17.67 -4.35 17.05
N ARG A 247 18.29 -5.37 16.47
CA ARG A 247 19.68 -5.68 16.71
C ARG A 247 20.61 -4.55 16.32
N LEU A 248 20.36 -3.90 15.18
CA LEU A 248 21.11 -2.73 14.76
C LEU A 248 20.94 -1.55 15.72
N LEU A 249 19.72 -1.29 16.20
CA LEU A 249 19.44 -0.25 17.19
C LEU A 249 20.19 -0.51 18.50
N GLU A 250 20.22 -1.74 18.98
CA GLU A 250 20.97 -2.15 20.17
C GLU A 250 22.47 -1.91 20.02
N LEU A 251 23.04 -2.21 18.85
CA LEU A 251 24.46 -1.95 18.56
C LEU A 251 24.77 -0.45 18.48
N TRP A 252 23.87 0.34 17.94
CA TRP A 252 24.01 1.81 17.93
C TRP A 252 23.90 2.39 19.34
N LEU A 253 22.97 1.90 20.14
CA LEU A 253 22.72 2.38 21.50
C LEU A 253 23.88 1.98 22.43
N GLY A 254 24.36 0.73 22.34
CA GLY A 254 25.34 0.17 23.29
C GLY A 254 24.76 0.10 24.70
N GLU A 255 25.52 0.50 25.70
CA GLU A 255 25.10 0.52 27.10
C GLU A 255 24.32 1.79 27.51
N ARG A 256 24.06 2.69 26.56
CA ARG A 256 23.36 3.95 26.84
C ARG A 256 21.87 3.73 26.89
N ASP A 257 21.18 4.64 27.53
CA ASP A 257 19.73 4.59 27.77
C ASP A 257 18.95 5.74 27.08
N SER A 258 19.62 6.61 26.32
CA SER A 258 18.97 7.73 25.63
C SER A 258 18.25 7.29 24.37
N LEU A 259 17.11 6.63 24.58
CA LEU A 259 16.24 6.06 23.57
C LEU A 259 14.80 6.49 23.81
N CYS A 260 14.17 7.10 22.81
CA CYS A 260 12.73 7.35 22.79
C CYS A 260 12.10 6.54 21.67
N VAL A 261 11.15 5.68 21.99
CA VAL A 261 10.39 4.91 21.01
C VAL A 261 8.93 5.35 21.01
N VAL A 262 8.29 5.38 19.83
CA VAL A 262 6.87 5.63 19.73
C VAL A 262 6.23 4.59 18.82
N GLY A 263 5.07 4.09 19.23
CA GLY A 263 4.37 3.06 18.48
C GLY A 263 2.97 2.77 19.00
N ASP A 264 2.25 1.96 18.20
CA ASP A 264 0.92 1.46 18.49
C ASP A 264 0.86 -0.04 18.13
N ALA A 265 0.83 -0.91 19.14
CA ALA A 265 0.71 -2.36 18.91
C ALA A 265 -0.55 -2.74 18.11
N SER A 266 -1.60 -1.91 18.18
CA SER A 266 -2.83 -2.11 17.39
C SER A 266 -2.66 -1.76 15.91
N GLN A 267 -1.53 -1.18 15.49
CA GLN A 267 -1.18 -0.88 14.10
C GLN A 267 -0.08 -1.79 13.53
N THR A 268 0.27 -2.88 14.22
CA THR A 268 1.20 -3.90 13.67
C THR A 268 0.48 -4.73 12.62
N ILE A 269 0.81 -4.52 11.35
CA ILE A 269 0.17 -5.16 10.18
C ILE A 269 1.19 -5.69 9.17
N TYR A 270 2.47 -5.82 9.55
CA TYR A 270 3.57 -6.29 8.71
C TYR A 270 4.28 -7.50 9.30
N SER A 271 3.58 -8.35 10.07
CA SER A 271 4.21 -9.54 10.68
C SER A 271 4.70 -10.52 9.62
N PHE A 272 4.04 -10.56 8.45
CA PHE A 272 4.46 -11.39 7.32
C PHE A 272 5.84 -11.00 6.75
N THR A 273 6.31 -9.76 7.00
CA THR A 273 7.67 -9.30 6.65
C THR A 273 8.67 -9.45 7.80
N GLY A 274 8.26 -10.04 8.92
CA GLY A 274 9.12 -10.21 10.11
C GLY A 274 9.04 -9.08 11.14
N ALA A 275 8.13 -8.12 11.00
CA ALA A 275 7.87 -7.13 12.04
C ALA A 275 7.18 -7.79 13.25
N THR A 276 7.50 -7.33 14.45
CA THR A 276 6.88 -7.81 15.69
C THR A 276 6.57 -6.67 16.65
N PRO A 277 5.39 -6.66 17.29
CA PRO A 277 5.06 -5.70 18.33
C PRO A 277 5.81 -5.98 19.64
N ASP A 278 6.44 -7.14 19.79
CA ASP A 278 7.05 -7.57 21.05
C ASP A 278 8.13 -6.59 21.55
N HIS A 279 8.85 -5.95 20.63
CA HIS A 279 9.85 -4.95 21.01
C HIS A 279 9.22 -3.76 21.75
N LEU A 280 8.01 -3.35 21.32
CA LEU A 280 7.24 -2.29 21.98
C LEU A 280 6.60 -2.79 23.29
N LEU A 281 5.99 -3.97 23.26
CA LEU A 281 5.29 -4.55 24.41
C LEU A 281 6.24 -4.89 25.56
N ASP A 282 7.46 -5.37 25.23
CA ASP A 282 8.51 -5.70 26.21
C ASP A 282 9.42 -4.53 26.58
N PHE A 283 9.16 -3.33 26.07
CA PHE A 283 10.08 -2.20 26.25
C PHE A 283 10.35 -1.90 27.71
N ARG A 284 9.31 -1.87 28.56
CA ARG A 284 9.42 -1.63 29.99
C ARG A 284 10.20 -2.74 30.72
N THR A 285 10.08 -3.98 30.27
CA THR A 285 10.82 -5.12 30.83
C THR A 285 12.32 -5.03 30.51
N ARG A 286 12.65 -4.60 29.27
CA ARG A 286 14.03 -4.41 28.84
C ARG A 286 14.67 -3.14 29.41
N HIS A 287 13.87 -2.13 29.68
CA HIS A 287 14.27 -0.84 30.23
C HIS A 287 13.46 -0.53 31.50
N PRO A 288 13.79 -1.12 32.66
CA PRO A 288 13.01 -1.01 33.90
C PRO A 288 12.77 0.43 34.38
N GLY A 289 13.69 1.36 34.03
CA GLY A 289 13.58 2.79 34.36
C GLY A 289 12.83 3.63 33.33
N ALA A 290 12.19 3.02 32.33
CA ALA A 290 11.57 3.74 31.24
C ALA A 290 10.35 4.57 31.68
N THR A 291 10.30 5.82 31.24
CA THR A 291 9.09 6.65 31.26
C THR A 291 8.13 6.15 30.19
N VAL A 292 6.89 5.81 30.57
CA VAL A 292 5.87 5.33 29.64
C VAL A 292 4.73 6.35 29.59
N VAL A 293 4.52 6.95 28.41
CA VAL A 293 3.46 7.95 28.20
C VAL A 293 2.45 7.38 27.22
N LYS A 294 1.15 7.58 27.50
CA LYS A 294 0.05 7.13 26.63
C LYS A 294 -0.59 8.33 25.93
N LEU A 295 -0.53 8.38 24.61
CA LEU A 295 -1.25 9.37 23.81
C LEU A 295 -2.57 8.75 23.32
N VAL A 296 -3.68 9.26 23.85
CA VAL A 296 -5.04 8.76 23.56
C VAL A 296 -5.96 9.80 22.91
N ARG A 297 -5.57 11.08 22.91
CA ARG A 297 -6.35 12.18 22.29
C ARG A 297 -6.20 12.14 20.78
N ASP A 298 -7.25 11.74 20.08
CA ASP A 298 -7.29 11.67 18.62
C ASP A 298 -7.71 13.01 18.02
N TYR A 299 -6.85 13.63 17.25
CA TYR A 299 -7.05 14.89 16.53
C TYR A 299 -7.45 14.70 15.08
N ARG A 300 -7.48 13.47 14.61
CA ARG A 300 -7.75 13.11 13.20
C ARG A 300 -9.23 12.86 12.98
N SER A 301 -9.80 11.95 13.73
CA SER A 301 -11.09 11.32 13.42
C SER A 301 -12.23 11.86 14.27
N SER A 302 -13.44 11.92 13.69
CA SER A 302 -14.65 12.27 14.42
C SER A 302 -14.97 11.25 15.54
N PRO A 303 -15.73 11.64 16.58
CA PRO A 303 -16.11 10.73 17.66
C PRO A 303 -16.76 9.43 17.18
N GLN A 304 -17.55 9.47 16.11
CA GLN A 304 -18.23 8.32 15.54
C GLN A 304 -17.24 7.31 14.93
N VAL A 305 -16.24 7.79 14.20
CA VAL A 305 -15.16 6.95 13.64
C VAL A 305 -14.33 6.35 14.77
N VAL A 306 -13.97 7.16 15.78
CA VAL A 306 -13.22 6.71 16.97
C VAL A 306 -14.01 5.65 17.76
N HIS A 307 -15.33 5.82 17.90
CA HIS A 307 -16.18 4.84 18.56
C HIS A 307 -16.12 3.47 17.87
N LEU A 308 -16.23 3.43 16.54
CA LEU A 308 -16.09 2.17 15.79
C LEU A 308 -14.69 1.58 15.94
N ALA A 309 -13.64 2.41 15.86
CA ALA A 309 -12.26 1.96 16.03
C ALA A 309 -12.01 1.32 17.41
N ASN A 310 -12.48 1.97 18.50
CA ASN A 310 -12.42 1.42 19.85
C ASN A 310 -13.25 0.13 19.98
N GLY A 311 -14.43 0.08 19.35
CA GLY A 311 -15.29 -1.08 19.32
C GLY A 311 -14.60 -2.30 18.66
N LEU A 312 -13.90 -2.11 17.57
CA LEU A 312 -13.11 -3.16 16.92
C LEU A 312 -12.02 -3.72 17.83
N LEU A 313 -11.29 -2.85 18.52
CA LEU A 313 -10.21 -3.25 19.42
C LEU A 313 -10.73 -3.82 20.73
N SER A 314 -11.93 -3.48 21.17
CA SER A 314 -12.52 -4.05 22.39
C SER A 314 -12.76 -5.56 22.28
N GLN A 315 -12.92 -6.07 21.05
CA GLN A 315 -13.10 -7.47 20.73
C GLN A 315 -11.78 -8.21 20.46
N ALA A 316 -10.64 -7.50 20.42
CA ALA A 316 -9.33 -8.07 20.16
C ALA A 316 -8.90 -9.03 21.27
N ARG A 317 -8.06 -10.00 20.92
CA ARG A 317 -7.53 -11.02 21.82
C ARG A 317 -6.00 -11.06 21.74
N GLY A 318 -5.42 -11.78 22.71
CA GLY A 318 -3.97 -11.97 22.77
C GLY A 318 -3.24 -10.76 23.38
N ARG A 319 -1.92 -10.87 23.45
CA ARG A 319 -1.04 -9.97 24.19
C ARG A 319 -1.13 -8.50 23.76
N ALA A 320 -1.29 -8.23 22.45
CA ALA A 320 -1.44 -6.87 21.95
C ALA A 320 -2.74 -6.19 22.42
N ALA A 321 -3.79 -6.99 22.66
CA ALA A 321 -5.08 -6.48 23.15
C ALA A 321 -4.99 -5.93 24.59
N ASP A 322 -4.11 -6.48 25.43
CA ASP A 322 -3.90 -6.01 26.80
C ASP A 322 -3.26 -4.61 26.85
N HIS A 323 -2.63 -4.20 25.77
CA HIS A 323 -1.97 -2.90 25.61
C HIS A 323 -2.74 -1.93 24.69
N ARG A 324 -4.00 -2.27 24.34
CA ARG A 324 -4.83 -1.39 23.52
C ARG A 324 -5.05 -0.04 24.19
N LEU A 325 -5.10 0.99 23.36
CA LEU A 325 -5.41 2.34 23.77
C LEU A 325 -6.87 2.64 23.44
N GLU A 326 -7.60 3.19 24.37
CA GLU A 326 -8.95 3.72 24.12
C GLU A 326 -8.80 5.18 23.66
N LEU A 327 -9.11 5.44 22.39
CA LEU A 327 -8.98 6.75 21.79
C LEU A 327 -10.11 7.69 22.22
N ILE A 328 -9.78 8.97 22.35
CA ILE A 328 -10.72 10.04 22.72
C ILE A 328 -10.62 11.12 21.64
N SER A 329 -11.63 11.21 20.77
CA SER A 329 -11.66 12.23 19.72
C SER A 329 -11.65 13.65 20.30
N GLN A 330 -10.86 14.51 19.67
CA GLN A 330 -10.82 15.94 19.97
C GLN A 330 -11.54 16.76 18.88
N ARG A 331 -12.17 16.09 17.90
CA ARG A 331 -12.96 16.76 16.85
C ARG A 331 -14.43 16.90 17.25
N ALA A 332 -15.11 17.81 16.57
CA ALA A 332 -16.57 17.92 16.65
C ALA A 332 -17.24 16.61 16.15
N PRO A 333 -18.45 16.28 16.63
CA PRO A 333 -19.23 15.18 16.11
C PRO A 333 -19.39 15.27 14.59
N GLY A 334 -19.17 14.14 13.92
CA GLY A 334 -19.35 13.95 12.48
C GLY A 334 -20.56 13.04 12.19
N PRO A 335 -20.73 12.62 10.93
CA PRO A 335 -21.77 11.67 10.57
C PRO A 335 -21.47 10.27 11.12
N GLU A 336 -22.54 9.50 11.36
CA GLU A 336 -22.41 8.09 11.72
C GLU A 336 -21.84 7.28 10.57
N PRO A 337 -21.02 6.23 10.86
CA PRO A 337 -20.55 5.31 9.85
C PRO A 337 -21.70 4.65 9.08
N VAL A 338 -21.62 4.63 7.77
CA VAL A 338 -22.63 4.04 6.89
C VAL A 338 -22.26 2.59 6.60
N TYR A 339 -23.23 1.68 6.77
CA TYR A 339 -23.07 0.26 6.44
C TYR A 339 -23.95 -0.08 5.24
N ALA A 340 -23.38 -0.71 4.21
CA ALA A 340 -24.08 -1.02 2.98
C ALA A 340 -23.85 -2.48 2.56
N GLU A 341 -24.95 -3.20 2.30
CA GLU A 341 -24.95 -4.56 1.78
C GLU A 341 -25.36 -4.53 0.31
N TYR A 342 -24.62 -5.23 -0.54
CA TYR A 342 -24.89 -5.32 -1.96
C TYR A 342 -25.08 -6.77 -2.41
N THR A 343 -25.80 -6.98 -3.50
CA THR A 343 -26.08 -8.30 -4.07
C THR A 343 -24.80 -8.99 -4.57
N ASP A 344 -23.89 -8.21 -5.13
CA ASP A 344 -22.65 -8.69 -5.75
C ASP A 344 -21.57 -7.59 -5.78
N GLU A 345 -20.31 -7.97 -6.08
CA GLU A 345 -19.17 -7.04 -6.12
C GLU A 345 -19.34 -5.91 -7.15
N PRO A 346 -19.87 -6.14 -8.39
CA PRO A 346 -20.17 -5.06 -9.31
C PRO A 346 -21.15 -4.02 -8.76
N ALA A 347 -22.24 -4.48 -8.13
CA ALA A 347 -23.21 -3.59 -7.51
C ALA A 347 -22.62 -2.77 -6.35
N GLU A 348 -21.70 -3.37 -5.58
CA GLU A 348 -20.95 -2.68 -4.54
C GLU A 348 -20.07 -1.58 -5.13
N ALA A 349 -19.31 -1.88 -6.19
CA ALA A 349 -18.43 -0.92 -6.86
C ALA A 349 -19.21 0.24 -7.50
N GLU A 350 -20.31 -0.06 -8.21
CA GLU A 350 -21.21 0.97 -8.76
C GLU A 350 -21.85 1.83 -7.67
N GLY A 351 -22.25 1.21 -6.55
CA GLY A 351 -22.80 1.91 -5.38
C GLY A 351 -21.80 2.88 -4.78
N ALA A 352 -20.54 2.44 -4.61
CA ALA A 352 -19.45 3.28 -4.12
C ALA A 352 -19.17 4.44 -5.08
N ALA A 353 -19.06 4.17 -6.40
CA ALA A 353 -18.79 5.19 -7.40
C ALA A 353 -19.91 6.26 -7.47
N ARG A 354 -21.19 5.86 -7.40
CA ARG A 354 -22.33 6.80 -7.33
C ARG A 354 -22.22 7.68 -6.08
N ARG A 355 -21.98 7.09 -4.94
CA ARG A 355 -21.87 7.84 -3.68
C ARG A 355 -20.70 8.81 -3.69
N ILE A 356 -19.57 8.42 -4.24
CA ILE A 356 -18.39 9.27 -4.42
C ILE A 356 -18.70 10.46 -5.30
N ARG A 357 -19.37 10.23 -6.45
CA ARG A 357 -19.79 11.32 -7.34
C ARG A 357 -20.71 12.32 -6.62
N ASP A 358 -21.64 11.84 -5.80
CA ASP A 358 -22.54 12.68 -5.02
C ASP A 358 -21.78 13.51 -3.97
N LEU A 359 -20.78 12.91 -3.30
CA LEU A 359 -19.90 13.60 -2.34
C LEU A 359 -19.06 14.67 -3.02
N ILE A 360 -18.49 14.38 -4.20
CA ILE A 360 -17.74 15.37 -4.97
C ILE A 360 -18.67 16.52 -5.41
N ALA A 361 -19.87 16.20 -5.87
CA ALA A 361 -20.87 17.22 -6.22
C ALA A 361 -21.31 18.08 -5.04
N SER A 362 -21.25 17.55 -3.81
CA SER A 362 -21.51 18.31 -2.58
C SER A 362 -20.33 19.17 -2.12
N GLY A 363 -19.17 19.12 -2.83
CA GLY A 363 -18.01 19.98 -2.58
C GLY A 363 -16.82 19.28 -1.90
N ILE A 364 -16.87 17.98 -1.67
CA ILE A 364 -15.70 17.24 -1.11
C ILE A 364 -14.68 17.00 -2.23
N PRO A 365 -13.40 17.43 -2.07
CA PRO A 365 -12.38 17.20 -3.08
C PRO A 365 -12.15 15.71 -3.32
N ALA A 366 -12.02 15.29 -4.59
CA ALA A 366 -11.76 13.89 -4.93
C ALA A 366 -10.48 13.33 -4.27
N GLY A 367 -9.45 14.17 -4.10
CA GLY A 367 -8.20 13.80 -3.41
C GLY A 367 -8.37 13.48 -1.91
N GLU A 368 -9.46 13.93 -1.29
CA GLU A 368 -9.82 13.66 0.11
C GLU A 368 -10.76 12.45 0.26
N ILE A 369 -10.90 11.65 -0.80
CA ILE A 369 -11.72 10.43 -0.80
C ILE A 369 -10.81 9.23 -1.12
N ALA A 370 -10.98 8.13 -0.36
CA ALA A 370 -10.29 6.88 -0.64
C ALA A 370 -11.25 5.68 -0.65
N ILE A 371 -10.96 4.72 -1.54
CA ILE A 371 -11.50 3.36 -1.49
C ILE A 371 -10.39 2.44 -1.04
N LEU A 372 -10.60 1.76 0.08
CA LEU A 372 -9.63 0.86 0.69
C LEU A 372 -10.15 -0.58 0.64
N PHE A 373 -9.36 -1.47 0.08
CA PHE A 373 -9.66 -2.88 -0.10
C PHE A 373 -8.58 -3.78 0.51
N ARG A 374 -8.89 -5.08 0.69
CA ARG A 374 -7.95 -6.03 1.30
C ARG A 374 -6.84 -6.47 0.35
N THR A 375 -7.15 -6.71 -0.91
CA THR A 375 -6.20 -7.20 -1.92
C THR A 375 -6.21 -6.34 -3.17
N ASN A 376 -5.04 -6.18 -3.81
CA ASN A 376 -4.92 -5.39 -5.04
C ASN A 376 -5.77 -5.91 -6.21
N SER A 377 -6.13 -7.20 -6.21
CA SER A 377 -7.03 -7.77 -7.22
C SER A 377 -8.47 -7.21 -7.17
N GLN A 378 -8.84 -6.55 -6.08
CA GLN A 378 -10.14 -5.89 -5.96
C GLN A 378 -10.17 -4.53 -6.66
N SER A 379 -9.01 -3.92 -6.99
CA SER A 379 -8.98 -2.57 -7.57
C SER A 379 -9.69 -2.50 -8.91
N GLU A 380 -9.55 -3.52 -9.77
CA GLU A 380 -10.05 -3.54 -11.15
C GLU A 380 -11.53 -3.14 -11.25
N ILE A 381 -12.37 -3.71 -10.38
CA ILE A 381 -13.82 -3.47 -10.42
C ILE A 381 -14.18 -2.03 -10.00
N TYR A 382 -13.43 -1.46 -9.04
CA TYR A 382 -13.63 -0.08 -8.58
C TYR A 382 -13.05 0.93 -9.57
N GLU A 383 -11.93 0.62 -10.23
CA GLU A 383 -11.36 1.41 -11.32
C GLU A 383 -12.36 1.54 -12.45
N GLN A 384 -12.98 0.42 -12.86
CA GLN A 384 -14.02 0.42 -13.89
C GLN A 384 -15.24 1.24 -13.47
N ALA A 385 -15.75 1.03 -12.25
CA ALA A 385 -16.93 1.74 -11.77
C ALA A 385 -16.72 3.25 -11.64
N LEU A 386 -15.53 3.69 -11.22
CA LEU A 386 -15.17 5.11 -11.15
C LEU A 386 -15.00 5.71 -12.54
N ALA A 387 -14.40 4.97 -13.49
CA ALA A 387 -14.29 5.40 -14.88
C ALA A 387 -15.65 5.58 -15.53
N ASP A 388 -16.58 4.62 -15.36
CA ASP A 388 -17.94 4.67 -15.87
C ASP A 388 -18.76 5.82 -15.26
N ALA A 389 -18.45 6.18 -14.00
CA ALA A 389 -19.04 7.33 -13.31
C ALA A 389 -18.40 8.68 -13.68
N GLY A 390 -17.31 8.69 -14.48
CA GLY A 390 -16.55 9.89 -14.83
C GLY A 390 -15.75 10.49 -13.67
N VAL A 391 -15.41 9.69 -12.63
CA VAL A 391 -14.68 10.13 -11.44
C VAL A 391 -13.20 9.87 -11.63
N PRO A 392 -12.32 10.89 -11.52
CA PRO A 392 -10.88 10.70 -11.59
C PRO A 392 -10.37 9.93 -10.37
N TYR A 393 -9.46 8.99 -10.59
CA TYR A 393 -8.86 8.18 -9.52
C TYR A 393 -7.36 7.98 -9.70
N GLN A 394 -6.69 7.58 -8.62
CA GLN A 394 -5.29 7.17 -8.61
C GLN A 394 -5.13 5.85 -7.85
N LEU A 395 -4.36 4.93 -8.38
CA LEU A 395 -4.03 3.66 -7.72
C LEU A 395 -2.74 3.81 -6.90
N ARG A 396 -2.78 3.46 -5.61
CA ARG A 396 -1.59 3.41 -4.75
C ARG A 396 -1.21 1.97 -4.45
N GLY A 397 0.11 1.68 -4.53
CA GLY A 397 0.63 0.32 -4.32
C GLY A 397 0.91 -0.44 -5.61
N ALA A 398 0.59 0.16 -6.78
CA ALA A 398 1.12 -0.20 -8.09
C ALA A 398 2.52 0.40 -8.32
N GLU A 399 2.99 0.54 -9.56
CA GLU A 399 4.30 1.17 -9.83
C GLU A 399 4.44 2.54 -9.15
N ARG A 400 5.59 2.76 -8.52
CA ARG A 400 5.91 4.03 -7.85
C ARG A 400 5.86 5.17 -8.87
N PHE A 401 5.37 6.33 -8.47
CA PHE A 401 5.16 7.46 -9.37
C PHE A 401 6.43 7.77 -10.21
N PHE A 402 7.60 7.88 -9.58
CA PHE A 402 8.84 8.21 -10.27
C PHE A 402 9.44 7.04 -11.07
N ASP A 403 8.97 5.81 -10.86
CA ASP A 403 9.37 4.62 -11.62
C ASP A 403 8.51 4.43 -12.88
N ARG A 404 7.39 5.13 -13.00
CA ARG A 404 6.53 5.07 -14.18
C ARG A 404 7.27 5.51 -15.43
N PRO A 405 7.14 4.79 -16.56
CA PRO A 405 7.88 5.06 -17.79
C PRO A 405 7.73 6.50 -18.30
N GLU A 406 6.49 7.04 -18.24
CA GLU A 406 6.19 8.41 -18.66
C GLU A 406 6.82 9.46 -17.75
N VAL A 407 6.84 9.21 -16.43
CA VAL A 407 7.45 10.14 -15.46
C VAL A 407 8.98 10.14 -15.57
N ARG A 408 9.58 8.96 -15.78
CA ARG A 408 11.03 8.86 -16.04
C ARG A 408 11.43 9.58 -17.31
N LYS A 409 10.63 9.44 -18.38
CA LYS A 409 10.85 10.10 -19.65
C LYS A 409 10.70 11.62 -19.52
N ALA A 410 9.65 12.07 -18.85
CA ALA A 410 9.44 13.48 -18.53
C ALA A 410 10.58 14.07 -17.69
N GLY A 411 11.03 13.37 -16.65
CA GLY A 411 12.16 13.80 -15.82
C GLY A 411 13.47 13.88 -16.61
N ALA A 412 13.71 12.97 -17.55
CA ALA A 412 14.86 13.04 -18.44
C ALA A 412 14.77 14.26 -19.37
N ALA A 413 13.59 14.57 -19.94
CA ALA A 413 13.37 15.74 -20.78
C ALA A 413 13.56 17.04 -20.00
N LEU A 414 13.04 17.16 -18.78
CA LEU A 414 13.23 18.31 -17.89
C LEU A 414 14.71 18.51 -17.53
N ARG A 415 15.44 17.43 -17.22
CA ARG A 415 16.91 17.50 -16.97
C ARG A 415 17.68 17.96 -18.20
N ALA A 416 17.31 17.51 -19.38
CA ALA A 416 17.90 17.94 -20.63
C ALA A 416 17.64 19.44 -20.85
N ALA A 417 16.39 19.89 -20.73
CA ALA A 417 16.02 21.30 -20.88
C ALA A 417 16.73 22.22 -19.87
N ALA A 418 16.86 21.77 -18.60
CA ALA A 418 17.58 22.54 -17.58
C ALA A 418 19.08 22.70 -17.90
N ARG A 419 19.71 21.70 -18.52
CA ARG A 419 21.13 21.76 -18.95
C ARG A 419 21.33 22.67 -20.16
N PHE A 420 20.39 22.65 -21.10
CA PHE A 420 20.47 23.51 -22.30
C PHE A 420 20.17 24.97 -21.94
N GLY A 421 19.17 25.25 -21.10
CA GLY A 421 18.83 26.58 -20.64
C GLY A 421 19.92 27.28 -19.81
N ALA A 422 20.78 26.51 -19.14
CA ALA A 422 21.92 27.06 -18.40
C ALA A 422 23.06 27.53 -19.33
N ASN A 423 23.08 27.13 -20.59
CA ASN A 423 24.13 27.49 -21.57
C ASN A 423 23.67 28.52 -22.61
N ASP A 424 22.38 28.84 -22.70
CA ASP A 424 21.84 29.70 -23.74
C ASP A 424 21.14 30.88 -23.10
N SER A 425 21.84 32.05 -22.98
CA SER A 425 21.31 33.30 -22.46
C SER A 425 20.27 33.96 -23.39
N LEU A 426 19.67 33.21 -24.29
CA LEU A 426 18.64 33.65 -25.24
C LEU A 426 17.23 33.08 -24.90
N LEU A 427 17.06 32.26 -23.86
CA LEU A 427 15.74 31.93 -23.33
C LEU A 427 15.32 33.05 -22.38
N ASP A 428 14.40 33.85 -22.87
CA ASP A 428 13.77 35.00 -22.25
C ASP A 428 13.52 34.75 -20.74
N ASP A 429 14.15 35.52 -19.86
CA ASP A 429 13.93 35.55 -18.39
C ASP A 429 12.47 35.89 -17.99
N ALA A 430 11.59 36.04 -18.99
CA ALA A 430 10.19 36.40 -18.85
C ALA A 430 9.21 35.23 -18.75
N VAL A 431 9.65 33.96 -18.98
CA VAL A 431 8.73 32.81 -18.96
C VAL A 431 8.78 32.14 -17.58
N ASP A 432 7.63 32.10 -16.91
CA ASP A 432 7.51 31.47 -15.57
C ASP A 432 7.82 29.96 -15.60
N LEU A 433 8.34 29.43 -14.50
CA LEU A 433 8.72 28.03 -14.37
C LEU A 433 7.59 27.05 -14.79
N PRO A 434 6.32 27.23 -14.37
CA PRO A 434 5.23 26.35 -14.82
C PRO A 434 5.02 26.36 -16.34
N SER A 435 5.25 27.46 -17.01
CA SER A 435 5.14 27.57 -18.47
C SER A 435 6.29 26.87 -19.19
N GLN A 436 7.50 26.95 -18.66
CA GLN A 436 8.64 26.18 -19.17
C GLN A 436 8.39 24.67 -19.07
N VAL A 437 7.89 24.21 -17.89
CA VAL A 437 7.57 22.79 -17.67
C VAL A 437 6.47 22.32 -18.63
N ARG A 438 5.40 23.12 -18.82
CA ARG A 438 4.34 22.82 -19.80
C ARG A 438 4.87 22.69 -21.22
N ALA A 439 5.77 23.55 -21.64
CA ALA A 439 6.39 23.50 -22.97
C ALA A 439 7.18 22.20 -23.15
N VAL A 440 8.01 21.82 -22.17
CA VAL A 440 8.79 20.56 -22.23
C VAL A 440 7.86 19.34 -22.24
N LEU A 441 6.85 19.30 -21.36
CA LEU A 441 5.96 18.15 -21.23
C LEU A 441 4.97 18.01 -22.38
N SER A 442 4.68 19.09 -23.12
CA SER A 442 3.88 18.97 -24.35
C SER A 442 4.57 18.11 -25.41
N GLY A 443 5.89 18.14 -25.49
CA GLY A 443 6.69 17.20 -26.30
C GLY A 443 6.61 15.74 -25.84
N GLU A 444 6.19 15.50 -24.59
CA GLU A 444 5.98 14.17 -24.01
C GLU A 444 4.49 13.75 -24.01
N GLY A 445 3.62 14.53 -24.66
CA GLY A 445 2.20 14.22 -24.82
C GLY A 445 1.26 14.81 -23.75
N TRP A 446 1.76 15.75 -22.94
CA TRP A 446 0.88 16.53 -22.07
C TRP A 446 0.10 17.59 -22.88
N THR A 447 -1.17 17.76 -22.54
CA THR A 447 -2.04 18.78 -23.15
C THR A 447 -2.74 19.58 -22.04
N SER A 448 -3.14 20.82 -22.33
CA SER A 448 -3.85 21.68 -21.35
C SER A 448 -5.22 21.15 -20.95
N GLN A 449 -5.85 20.33 -21.79
CA GLN A 449 -7.10 19.65 -21.49
C GLN A 449 -6.87 18.14 -21.36
N PRO A 450 -7.51 17.49 -20.38
CA PRO A 450 -7.40 16.05 -20.23
C PRO A 450 -8.00 15.32 -21.45
N PRO A 451 -7.41 14.19 -21.90
CA PRO A 451 -7.99 13.37 -22.93
C PRO A 451 -9.37 12.85 -22.51
N ALA A 452 -10.29 12.75 -23.46
CA ALA A 452 -11.67 12.35 -23.22
C ALA A 452 -11.83 10.87 -22.81
N GLY A 453 -10.79 10.03 -23.02
CA GLY A 453 -10.81 8.61 -22.68
C GLY A 453 -10.41 8.32 -21.24
N SER A 454 -10.77 7.13 -20.74
CA SER A 454 -10.28 6.49 -19.53
C SER A 454 -9.15 5.49 -19.87
N GLY A 455 -8.39 5.03 -18.87
CA GLY A 455 -7.33 4.03 -19.07
C GLY A 455 -5.92 4.63 -19.22
N ALA A 456 -4.99 3.87 -19.81
CA ALA A 456 -3.55 4.16 -19.82
C ALA A 456 -3.18 5.55 -20.41
N VAL A 457 -3.94 6.06 -21.37
CA VAL A 457 -3.73 7.39 -21.95
C VAL A 457 -4.06 8.48 -20.92
N ARG A 458 -5.15 8.29 -20.19
CA ARG A 458 -5.56 9.21 -19.12
C ARG A 458 -4.59 9.15 -17.94
N GLU A 459 -4.19 7.98 -17.50
CA GLU A 459 -3.19 7.81 -16.42
C GLU A 459 -1.86 8.46 -16.76
N ARG A 460 -1.39 8.26 -18.00
CA ARG A 460 -0.18 8.92 -18.50
C ARG A 460 -0.32 10.44 -18.45
N TRP A 461 -1.43 10.99 -18.95
CA TRP A 461 -1.71 12.43 -18.89
C TRP A 461 -1.74 12.93 -17.45
N GLU A 462 -2.40 12.22 -16.54
CA GLU A 462 -2.48 12.57 -15.11
C GLU A 462 -1.11 12.54 -14.43
N SER A 463 -0.25 11.57 -14.78
CA SER A 463 1.14 11.53 -14.30
C SER A 463 1.92 12.77 -14.75
N LEU A 464 1.76 13.21 -15.99
CA LEU A 464 2.42 14.42 -16.51
C LEU A 464 1.80 15.69 -15.93
N ALA A 465 0.48 15.76 -15.78
CA ALA A 465 -0.21 16.88 -15.14
C ALA A 465 0.23 17.07 -13.68
N ALA A 466 0.49 15.98 -12.95
CA ALA A 466 1.02 16.03 -11.60
C ALA A 466 2.40 16.71 -11.53
N LEU A 467 3.27 16.53 -12.54
CA LEU A 467 4.54 17.26 -12.62
C LEU A 467 4.34 18.75 -12.88
N VAL A 468 3.33 19.13 -13.70
CA VAL A 468 2.98 20.54 -13.93
C VAL A 468 2.47 21.20 -12.66
N HIS A 469 1.58 20.54 -11.90
CA HIS A 469 1.08 21.04 -10.62
C HIS A 469 2.21 21.19 -9.60
N LEU A 470 3.13 20.24 -9.55
CA LEU A 470 4.30 20.35 -8.68
C LEU A 470 5.17 21.55 -9.01
N ALA A 471 5.35 21.87 -10.30
CA ALA A 471 6.08 23.07 -10.72
C ALA A 471 5.34 24.35 -10.31
N GLN A 472 4.00 24.36 -10.37
CA GLN A 472 3.18 25.49 -9.91
C GLN A 472 3.32 25.70 -8.39
N ASP A 473 3.18 24.64 -7.61
CA ASP A 473 3.32 24.69 -6.14
C ASP A 473 4.73 25.11 -5.73
N PHE A 474 5.75 24.62 -6.44
CA PHE A 474 7.15 24.98 -6.17
C PHE A 474 7.43 26.44 -6.47
N ALA A 475 6.90 26.97 -7.59
CA ALA A 475 7.02 28.38 -7.94
C ALA A 475 6.23 29.31 -6.99
N ALA A 476 5.06 28.86 -6.50
CA ALA A 476 4.27 29.61 -5.52
C ALA A 476 4.95 29.67 -4.14
N ALA A 477 5.63 28.59 -3.74
CA ALA A 477 6.31 28.50 -2.44
C ALA A 477 7.61 29.30 -2.37
N LYS A 478 8.26 29.57 -3.52
CA LYS A 478 9.58 30.20 -3.55
C LYS A 478 9.73 31.06 -4.82
N GLN A 479 9.92 32.36 -4.67
CA GLN A 479 10.13 33.26 -5.80
C GLN A 479 11.50 33.08 -6.45
N GLY A 480 11.57 33.25 -7.77
CA GLY A 480 12.82 33.20 -8.53
C GLY A 480 13.43 31.79 -8.70
N VAL A 481 12.62 30.74 -8.59
CA VAL A 481 13.06 29.37 -8.84
C VAL A 481 13.23 29.09 -10.33
N THR A 482 14.26 28.34 -10.66
CA THR A 482 14.61 27.93 -12.02
C THR A 482 14.17 26.51 -12.32
N LEU A 483 14.21 26.11 -13.60
CA LEU A 483 14.00 24.72 -14.01
C LEU A 483 15.05 23.78 -13.40
N GLY A 484 16.29 24.25 -13.18
CA GLY A 484 17.34 23.51 -12.50
C GLY A 484 17.01 23.21 -11.03
N ASP A 485 16.43 24.18 -10.31
CA ASP A 485 15.97 24.00 -8.93
C ASP A 485 14.82 22.99 -8.86
N LEU A 486 13.88 23.03 -9.81
CA LEU A 486 12.81 22.04 -9.91
C LEU A 486 13.34 20.63 -10.16
N VAL A 487 14.32 20.49 -11.06
CA VAL A 487 14.95 19.18 -11.35
C VAL A 487 15.63 18.64 -10.10
N ALA A 488 16.34 19.47 -9.34
CA ALA A 488 16.94 19.05 -8.06
C ALA A 488 15.88 18.60 -7.04
N GLU A 489 14.76 19.33 -6.93
CA GLU A 489 13.61 18.95 -6.10
C GLU A 489 12.97 17.63 -6.55
N LEU A 490 12.82 17.41 -7.87
CA LEU A 490 12.31 16.17 -8.42
C LEU A 490 13.24 14.99 -8.09
N ASP A 491 14.56 15.17 -8.20
CA ASP A 491 15.55 14.15 -7.88
C ASP A 491 15.58 13.85 -6.35
N GLU A 492 15.41 14.87 -5.51
CA GLU A 492 15.25 14.68 -4.05
C GLU A 492 13.94 13.92 -3.75
N ARG A 493 12.83 14.29 -4.38
CA ARG A 493 11.54 13.60 -4.21
C ARG A 493 11.55 12.18 -4.78
N ALA A 494 12.22 11.95 -5.90
CA ALA A 494 12.38 10.62 -6.45
C ALA A 494 13.19 9.73 -5.50
N SER A 495 14.28 10.24 -4.93
CA SER A 495 15.07 9.51 -3.93
C SER A 495 14.31 9.31 -2.62
N ALA A 496 13.49 10.28 -2.21
CA ALA A 496 12.61 10.22 -1.04
C ALA A 496 11.25 9.55 -1.33
N GLN A 497 10.95 9.22 -2.61
CA GLN A 497 9.69 8.63 -3.07
C GLN A 497 8.44 9.50 -2.82
N HIS A 498 8.59 10.82 -2.82
CA HIS A 498 7.46 11.76 -2.69
C HIS A 498 6.78 11.98 -4.05
N ALA A 499 5.69 11.26 -4.31
CA ALA A 499 4.86 11.50 -5.49
C ALA A 499 4.13 12.86 -5.38
N PRO A 500 3.97 13.61 -6.50
CA PRO A 500 3.09 14.78 -6.54
C PRO A 500 1.64 14.38 -6.25
N THR A 501 0.87 15.31 -5.69
CA THR A 501 -0.55 15.08 -5.39
C THR A 501 -1.35 15.10 -6.69
N VAL A 502 -1.87 13.94 -7.10
CA VAL A 502 -2.87 13.85 -8.17
C VAL A 502 -4.24 14.13 -7.55
N GLN A 503 -5.03 15.01 -8.15
CA GLN A 503 -6.39 15.33 -7.69
C GLN A 503 -7.38 14.24 -8.15
N GLY A 504 -7.39 13.10 -7.49
CA GLY A 504 -8.30 11.99 -7.80
C GLY A 504 -8.57 11.13 -6.57
N VAL A 505 -9.66 10.34 -6.62
CA VAL A 505 -10.00 9.38 -5.58
C VAL A 505 -8.87 8.36 -5.43
N THR A 506 -8.42 8.12 -4.21
CA THR A 506 -7.34 7.16 -3.96
C THR A 506 -7.90 5.74 -3.85
N LEU A 507 -7.42 4.85 -4.72
CA LEU A 507 -7.60 3.40 -4.62
C LEU A 507 -6.36 2.79 -3.98
N ALA A 508 -6.50 2.07 -2.86
CA ALA A 508 -5.36 1.49 -2.16
C ALA A 508 -5.74 0.22 -1.40
N SER A 509 -4.78 -0.69 -1.24
CA SER A 509 -4.95 -1.75 -0.25
C SER A 509 -4.86 -1.17 1.17
N LEU A 510 -5.51 -1.81 2.14
CA LEU A 510 -5.46 -1.43 3.55
C LEU A 510 -4.03 -1.29 4.07
N HIS A 511 -3.12 -2.16 3.62
CA HIS A 511 -1.70 -2.09 3.97
C HIS A 511 -1.03 -0.81 3.42
N SER A 512 -1.31 -0.47 2.16
CA SER A 512 -0.76 0.73 1.51
C SER A 512 -1.34 2.03 2.05
N ALA A 513 -2.48 1.95 2.76
CA ALA A 513 -3.14 3.09 3.40
C ALA A 513 -2.51 3.49 4.74
N LYS A 514 -1.64 2.66 5.32
CA LYS A 514 -0.95 2.98 6.58
C LYS A 514 -0.13 4.27 6.44
N GLY A 515 -0.28 5.17 7.41
CA GLY A 515 0.39 6.49 7.39
C GLY A 515 -0.32 7.56 6.56
N LEU A 516 -1.45 7.21 5.88
CA LEU A 516 -2.28 8.14 5.12
C LEU A 516 -3.57 8.46 5.86
N GLU A 517 -4.34 9.45 5.36
CA GLU A 517 -5.64 9.84 5.93
C GLU A 517 -6.44 10.65 4.91
N TRP A 518 -7.77 10.54 4.97
CA TRP A 518 -8.71 11.21 4.06
C TRP A 518 -9.95 11.65 4.82
N ASP A 519 -10.65 12.64 4.32
CA ASP A 519 -11.92 13.09 4.90
C ASP A 519 -13.01 12.02 4.75
N VAL A 520 -12.99 11.28 3.63
CA VAL A 520 -13.93 10.21 3.32
C VAL A 520 -13.18 8.91 3.01
N VAL A 521 -13.55 7.84 3.70
CA VAL A 521 -13.02 6.50 3.45
C VAL A 521 -14.15 5.51 3.19
N PHE A 522 -14.03 4.79 2.09
CA PHE A 522 -14.82 3.62 1.75
C PHE A 522 -14.00 2.37 2.07
N LEU A 523 -14.45 1.57 3.04
CA LEU A 523 -13.92 0.24 3.33
C LEU A 523 -14.79 -0.78 2.60
N VAL A 524 -14.27 -1.37 1.55
CA VAL A 524 -15.05 -2.21 0.63
C VAL A 524 -14.68 -3.67 0.75
N GLY A 525 -15.63 -4.57 0.43
CA GLY A 525 -15.42 -6.02 0.50
C GLY A 525 -15.22 -6.52 1.93
N VAL A 526 -15.84 -5.87 2.95
CA VAL A 526 -15.70 -6.25 4.36
C VAL A 526 -16.60 -7.45 4.68
N ALA A 527 -16.29 -8.58 4.06
CA ALA A 527 -17.02 -9.85 4.18
C ALA A 527 -16.12 -10.97 4.69
N GLU A 528 -16.72 -12.00 5.31
CA GLU A 528 -16.03 -13.24 5.69
C GLU A 528 -15.30 -13.85 4.49
N GLY A 529 -14.04 -14.25 4.72
CA GLY A 529 -13.16 -14.79 3.68
C GLY A 529 -12.36 -13.74 2.92
N MET A 530 -12.77 -12.45 3.03
CA MET A 530 -11.99 -11.31 2.56
C MET A 530 -11.41 -10.52 3.75
N MET A 531 -12.17 -10.35 4.81
CA MET A 531 -11.78 -9.67 6.05
C MET A 531 -12.48 -10.35 7.25
N PRO A 532 -11.81 -11.27 7.98
CA PRO A 532 -10.46 -11.77 7.77
C PRO A 532 -10.34 -12.59 6.46
N ILE A 533 -9.15 -12.54 5.88
CA ILE A 533 -8.86 -13.28 4.66
C ILE A 533 -8.85 -14.79 4.90
N THR A 534 -9.23 -15.59 3.90
CA THR A 534 -9.48 -17.03 4.05
C THR A 534 -8.30 -17.85 4.61
N TYR A 535 -7.08 -17.39 4.37
CA TYR A 535 -5.87 -18.10 4.83
C TYR A 535 -5.35 -17.62 6.19
N ALA A 536 -5.96 -16.62 6.82
CA ALA A 536 -5.72 -16.32 8.23
C ALA A 536 -6.39 -17.40 9.09
N LYS A 537 -5.59 -18.35 9.58
CA LYS A 537 -6.07 -19.56 10.28
C LYS A 537 -5.78 -19.53 11.77
N THR A 538 -4.65 -18.95 12.18
CA THR A 538 -4.30 -18.84 13.59
C THR A 538 -4.95 -17.62 14.22
N ASP A 539 -5.09 -17.64 15.54
CA ASP A 539 -5.65 -16.52 16.29
C ASP A 539 -4.80 -15.24 16.07
N GLU A 540 -3.47 -15.36 16.00
CA GLU A 540 -2.58 -14.24 15.72
C GLU A 540 -2.82 -13.63 14.35
N GLN A 541 -3.01 -14.47 13.32
CA GLN A 541 -3.31 -14.02 11.96
C GLN A 541 -4.68 -13.33 11.87
N ILE A 542 -5.69 -13.87 12.57
CA ILE A 542 -7.03 -13.29 12.64
C ILE A 542 -6.98 -11.93 13.36
N GLU A 543 -6.20 -11.81 14.43
CA GLU A 543 -6.03 -10.55 15.14
C GLU A 543 -5.20 -9.52 14.32
N GLU A 544 -4.27 -9.97 13.46
CA GLU A 544 -3.61 -9.08 12.50
C GLU A 544 -4.59 -8.53 11.46
N GLU A 545 -5.52 -9.34 10.95
CA GLU A 545 -6.60 -8.89 10.07
C GLU A 545 -7.54 -7.89 10.77
N ARG A 546 -7.80 -8.09 12.09
CA ARG A 546 -8.54 -7.11 12.89
C ARG A 546 -7.79 -5.78 13.00
N ARG A 547 -6.49 -5.81 13.26
CA ARG A 547 -5.65 -4.60 13.28
C ARG A 547 -5.60 -3.94 11.91
N LEU A 548 -5.61 -4.71 10.84
CA LEU A 548 -5.66 -4.18 9.48
C LEU A 548 -6.98 -3.43 9.21
N LEU A 549 -8.12 -3.97 9.65
CA LEU A 549 -9.40 -3.27 9.57
C LEU A 549 -9.40 -2.00 10.45
N TYR A 550 -8.85 -2.08 11.66
CA TYR A 550 -8.67 -0.91 12.54
C TYR A 550 -7.82 0.19 11.88
N VAL A 551 -6.72 -0.19 11.22
CA VAL A 551 -5.93 0.76 10.42
C VAL A 551 -6.79 1.41 9.36
N GLY A 552 -7.61 0.64 8.63
CA GLY A 552 -8.52 1.17 7.61
C GLY A 552 -9.52 2.18 8.18
N VAL A 553 -10.21 1.83 9.27
CA VAL A 553 -11.18 2.71 9.97
C VAL A 553 -10.52 4.03 10.38
N THR A 554 -9.33 3.96 10.99
CA THR A 554 -8.61 5.14 11.48
C THR A 554 -7.97 5.98 10.38
N ARG A 555 -8.20 5.66 9.11
CA ARG A 555 -7.80 6.54 7.97
C ARG A 555 -8.85 7.61 7.71
N ALA A 556 -10.09 7.41 8.12
CA ALA A 556 -11.17 8.37 7.96
C ALA A 556 -11.04 9.52 8.98
N ARG A 557 -11.12 10.74 8.48
CA ARG A 557 -11.24 11.92 9.35
C ARG A 557 -12.69 12.16 9.76
N GLU A 558 -13.64 12.01 8.83
CA GLU A 558 -15.01 12.43 9.07
C GLU A 558 -16.04 11.39 8.59
N HIS A 559 -15.98 11.00 7.32
CA HIS A 559 -16.95 10.09 6.73
C HIS A 559 -16.36 8.69 6.58
N LEU A 560 -17.08 7.69 7.06
CA LEU A 560 -16.70 6.28 6.91
C LEU A 560 -17.87 5.48 6.36
N LEU A 561 -17.61 4.78 5.25
CA LEU A 561 -18.56 3.87 4.63
C LEU A 561 -17.95 2.47 4.63
N VAL A 562 -18.69 1.49 5.15
CA VAL A 562 -18.26 0.09 5.23
C VAL A 562 -19.25 -0.73 4.40
N SER A 563 -18.74 -1.46 3.41
CA SER A 563 -19.61 -2.23 2.51
C SER A 563 -19.13 -3.65 2.31
N TRP A 564 -20.06 -4.51 1.88
CA TRP A 564 -19.82 -5.89 1.50
C TRP A 564 -20.82 -6.37 0.46
N ALA A 565 -20.39 -7.33 -0.35
CA ALA A 565 -21.20 -7.98 -1.34
C ALA A 565 -21.55 -9.41 -0.91
N LEU A 566 -22.79 -9.85 -1.14
CA LEU A 566 -23.28 -11.20 -0.79
C LEU A 566 -22.81 -12.27 -1.78
N SER A 567 -22.44 -11.87 -3.00
CA SER A 567 -21.87 -12.77 -4.02
C SER A 567 -20.74 -12.08 -4.78
N ARG A 568 -19.94 -12.85 -5.51
CA ARG A 568 -18.87 -12.31 -6.35
C ARG A 568 -19.38 -11.77 -7.68
N SER A 569 -20.37 -12.43 -8.26
CA SER A 569 -20.83 -12.15 -9.61
C SER A 569 -22.33 -11.86 -9.64
N PRO A 570 -22.83 -11.06 -10.60
CA PRO A 570 -24.25 -10.82 -10.77
C PRO A 570 -25.04 -12.13 -10.93
N GLY A 571 -26.14 -12.25 -10.18
CA GLY A 571 -26.97 -13.46 -10.15
C GLY A 571 -26.31 -14.66 -9.44
N GLY A 572 -25.17 -14.49 -8.83
CA GLY A 572 -24.50 -15.50 -8.00
C GLY A 572 -25.33 -15.86 -6.75
N ARG A 573 -25.08 -17.03 -6.16
CA ARG A 573 -25.72 -17.39 -4.88
C ARG A 573 -25.19 -16.48 -3.78
N PRO A 574 -26.04 -15.89 -2.94
CA PRO A 574 -25.63 -15.15 -1.76
C PRO A 574 -25.04 -16.13 -0.71
N ASN A 575 -23.74 -16.33 -0.77
CA ASN A 575 -23.00 -17.27 0.10
C ASN A 575 -22.01 -16.55 1.03
N ARG A 576 -21.84 -15.25 0.87
CA ARG A 576 -20.99 -14.45 1.73
C ARG A 576 -21.79 -13.83 2.87
N ARG A 577 -21.09 -13.52 3.94
CA ARG A 577 -21.63 -12.85 5.13
C ARG A 577 -20.75 -11.64 5.44
N PRO A 578 -21.31 -10.60 6.08
CA PRO A 578 -20.45 -9.52 6.58
C PRO A 578 -19.38 -10.06 7.51
N SER A 579 -18.26 -9.37 7.57
CA SER A 579 -17.14 -9.72 8.44
C SER A 579 -17.59 -9.88 9.91
N ARG A 580 -17.11 -10.95 10.56
CA ARG A 580 -17.29 -11.17 12.01
C ARG A 580 -16.76 -10.01 12.87
N PHE A 581 -15.84 -9.21 12.33
CA PHE A 581 -15.30 -8.05 13.02
C PHE A 581 -16.33 -6.93 13.20
N LEU A 582 -17.42 -6.94 12.44
CA LEU A 582 -18.52 -6.00 12.55
C LEU A 582 -19.65 -6.47 13.48
N ASP A 583 -19.53 -7.67 14.07
CA ASP A 583 -20.55 -8.19 14.98
C ASP A 583 -20.64 -7.31 16.25
N GLY A 584 -21.85 -6.89 16.59
CA GLY A 584 -22.11 -5.96 17.71
C GLY A 584 -21.74 -4.49 17.43
N LEU A 585 -21.12 -4.16 16.29
CA LEU A 585 -20.71 -2.80 15.94
C LEU A 585 -21.60 -2.13 14.90
N ARG A 586 -22.30 -2.92 14.09
CA ARG A 586 -23.26 -2.42 13.10
C ARG A 586 -24.67 -2.36 13.69
N PRO A 587 -25.53 -1.41 13.27
CA PRO A 587 -26.92 -1.37 13.70
C PRO A 587 -27.64 -2.69 13.42
N GLY A 588 -28.37 -3.22 14.41
CA GLY A 588 -29.13 -4.46 14.28
C GLY A 588 -28.35 -5.77 14.41
N SER A 589 -27.04 -5.73 14.64
CA SER A 589 -26.25 -6.93 14.95
C SER A 589 -26.24 -7.18 16.47
N VAL A 590 -26.58 -8.43 16.87
CA VAL A 590 -26.43 -8.87 18.27
C VAL A 590 -25.03 -9.45 18.41
N ALA A 591 -24.26 -9.00 19.38
CA ALA A 591 -22.95 -9.57 19.69
C ALA A 591 -23.13 -11.06 20.05
N THR A 592 -22.60 -11.95 19.23
CA THR A 592 -22.53 -13.37 19.54
C THR A 592 -21.45 -13.59 20.60
N ALA A 593 -21.86 -13.49 21.88
CA ALA A 593 -21.00 -13.92 22.99
C ALA A 593 -20.52 -15.35 22.73
N GLY A 594 -19.20 -15.55 22.78
CA GLY A 594 -18.46 -16.75 22.38
C GLY A 594 -19.18 -18.06 22.61
N ARG A 595 -19.48 -18.75 21.52
CA ARG A 595 -19.77 -20.18 21.56
C ARG A 595 -18.46 -20.94 21.40
N SER A 596 -17.92 -21.34 22.54
CA SER A 596 -16.93 -22.41 22.63
C SER A 596 -17.54 -23.69 22.04
N ALA A 597 -16.79 -24.32 21.15
CA ALA A 597 -17.10 -25.66 20.64
C ALA A 597 -17.07 -26.68 21.80
N GLY A 598 -18.22 -27.25 22.10
CA GLY A 598 -18.36 -28.39 22.98
C GLY A 598 -19.56 -29.22 22.48
N GLY A 599 -19.24 -30.41 22.02
CA GLY A 599 -20.16 -31.26 21.29
C GLY A 599 -21.25 -31.94 22.13
N GLY A 600 -22.15 -32.62 21.41
CA GLY A 600 -23.00 -33.70 21.84
C GLY A 600 -24.41 -33.66 21.25
N PRO A 601 -24.90 -34.78 20.73
CA PRO A 601 -26.16 -34.81 19.97
C PRO A 601 -27.37 -35.15 20.86
N GLY A 602 -28.52 -34.62 20.55
CA GLY A 602 -29.76 -35.11 21.12
C GLY A 602 -30.93 -34.15 21.09
N GLY A 603 -32.02 -34.59 20.46
CA GLY A 603 -33.37 -34.15 20.81
C GLY A 603 -34.15 -33.48 19.69
N ILE A 604 -34.99 -34.28 19.08
CA ILE A 604 -36.09 -33.97 18.16
C ILE A 604 -37.21 -33.35 18.98
N GLU A 605 -37.76 -32.19 18.56
CA GLU A 605 -39.21 -31.94 18.80
C GLU A 605 -39.82 -31.10 17.65
N ARG A 606 -40.98 -31.56 17.21
CA ARG A 606 -41.79 -31.08 16.13
C ARG A 606 -42.67 -29.93 16.61
N GLY A 607 -42.77 -28.89 15.82
CA GLY A 607 -43.82 -27.87 15.92
C GLY A 607 -44.37 -27.54 14.54
N ILE A 608 -45.64 -27.87 14.33
CA ILE A 608 -46.43 -27.68 13.12
C ILE A 608 -46.95 -26.23 13.09
N GLY A 609 -46.84 -25.58 11.92
CA GLY A 609 -47.51 -24.31 11.67
C GLY A 609 -47.47 -23.94 10.19
N SER A 610 -48.61 -24.15 9.52
CA SER A 610 -48.87 -23.94 8.08
C SER A 610 -49.04 -22.48 7.70
N SER A 611 -48.52 -22.05 6.54
CA SER A 611 -49.30 -21.27 5.55
C SER A 611 -48.52 -21.13 4.25
N GLY A 612 -49.25 -21.26 3.16
CA GLY A 612 -48.80 -21.52 1.82
C GLY A 612 -48.07 -20.38 1.12
N GLY A 613 -47.19 -20.77 0.24
CA GLY A 613 -46.49 -19.92 -0.73
C GLY A 613 -45.88 -20.79 -1.81
N THR A 614 -46.23 -20.51 -3.00
CA THR A 614 -46.00 -21.17 -4.27
C THR A 614 -44.58 -21.68 -4.48
N VAL A 615 -44.44 -22.99 -4.71
CA VAL A 615 -43.17 -23.66 -5.03
C VAL A 615 -42.78 -23.35 -6.48
N VAL A 616 -41.79 -22.50 -6.65
CA VAL A 616 -41.04 -22.40 -7.93
C VAL A 616 -40.00 -23.51 -7.94
N ARG A 617 -40.16 -24.44 -8.87
CA ARG A 617 -39.26 -25.56 -9.14
C ARG A 617 -37.83 -25.04 -9.41
N ARG A 618 -36.91 -25.28 -8.51
CA ARG A 618 -35.46 -25.08 -8.70
C ARG A 618 -34.94 -26.19 -9.61
N THR A 619 -34.52 -25.85 -10.81
CA THR A 619 -33.65 -26.72 -11.62
C THR A 619 -32.27 -26.76 -11.00
N SER A 620 -31.84 -27.93 -10.57
CA SER A 620 -30.45 -28.15 -10.09
C SER A 620 -29.51 -28.02 -11.27
N ARG A 621 -28.71 -26.94 -11.29
CA ARG A 621 -27.56 -26.85 -12.22
C ARG A 621 -26.49 -27.81 -11.75
N THR A 622 -26.09 -28.76 -12.58
CA THR A 622 -24.92 -29.62 -12.43
C THR A 622 -23.67 -28.73 -12.29
N PRO A 623 -22.71 -29.03 -11.40
CA PRO A 623 -21.47 -28.27 -11.30
C PRO A 623 -20.70 -28.30 -12.64
N ALA A 624 -20.14 -27.18 -13.04
CA ALA A 624 -19.33 -27.06 -14.25
C ALA A 624 -18.14 -28.02 -14.18
N ARG A 625 -17.88 -28.77 -15.24
CA ARG A 625 -16.79 -29.75 -15.31
C ARG A 625 -15.86 -29.42 -16.47
N CYS A 626 -14.58 -29.70 -16.29
CA CYS A 626 -13.57 -29.60 -17.35
C CYS A 626 -13.98 -30.48 -18.53
N ARG A 627 -14.03 -29.90 -19.73
CA ARG A 627 -14.40 -30.61 -20.97
C ARG A 627 -13.38 -31.68 -21.39
N VAL A 628 -12.13 -31.57 -20.90
CA VAL A 628 -11.04 -32.48 -21.26
C VAL A 628 -10.93 -33.64 -20.26
N CYS A 629 -10.84 -33.35 -18.93
CA CYS A 629 -10.59 -34.37 -17.91
C CYS A 629 -11.76 -34.65 -16.97
N GLY A 630 -12.88 -33.94 -17.10
CA GLY A 630 -14.09 -34.13 -16.27
C GLY A 630 -13.99 -33.60 -14.83
N ARG A 631 -12.86 -33.02 -14.42
CA ARG A 631 -12.69 -32.41 -13.09
C ARG A 631 -13.70 -31.28 -12.88
N THR A 632 -14.24 -31.15 -11.68
CA THR A 632 -15.12 -30.04 -11.33
C THR A 632 -14.31 -28.74 -11.32
N LEU A 633 -14.75 -27.75 -12.07
CA LEU A 633 -14.12 -26.44 -12.20
C LEU A 633 -14.57 -25.56 -11.04
N THR A 634 -13.61 -24.95 -10.35
CA THR A 634 -13.84 -24.09 -9.19
C THR A 634 -13.34 -22.66 -9.40
N ASP A 635 -12.38 -22.46 -10.30
CA ASP A 635 -11.85 -21.15 -10.69
C ASP A 635 -12.70 -20.49 -11.77
N ALA A 636 -12.84 -19.13 -11.66
CA ALA A 636 -13.65 -18.37 -12.62
C ALA A 636 -13.05 -18.35 -14.03
N GLY A 637 -11.71 -18.41 -14.15
CA GLY A 637 -11.00 -18.52 -15.41
C GLY A 637 -11.20 -19.90 -16.05
N GLU A 638 -11.06 -20.97 -15.27
CA GLU A 638 -11.34 -22.35 -15.68
C GLU A 638 -12.79 -22.54 -16.11
N MET A 639 -13.74 -21.96 -15.38
CA MET A 639 -15.17 -22.00 -15.73
C MET A 639 -15.48 -21.21 -17.01
N LYS A 640 -14.75 -20.12 -17.29
CA LYS A 640 -14.86 -19.38 -18.55
C LYS A 640 -14.37 -20.18 -19.74
N LEU A 641 -13.28 -20.91 -19.57
CA LEU A 641 -12.67 -21.75 -20.59
C LEU A 641 -13.31 -23.15 -20.64
N MET A 642 -14.16 -23.50 -19.67
CA MET A 642 -14.69 -24.86 -19.45
C MET A 642 -13.57 -25.91 -19.43
N ARG A 643 -12.37 -25.51 -19.03
CA ARG A 643 -11.15 -26.31 -19.02
C ARG A 643 -10.31 -25.94 -17.79
N CYS A 644 -9.75 -26.96 -17.11
CA CYS A 644 -8.83 -26.72 -15.99
C CYS A 644 -7.43 -26.34 -16.51
N GLU A 645 -6.65 -25.66 -15.68
CA GLU A 645 -5.29 -25.22 -16.04
C GLU A 645 -4.34 -26.38 -16.38
N ASP A 646 -4.55 -27.56 -15.80
CA ASP A 646 -3.72 -28.75 -16.03
C ASP A 646 -3.97 -29.44 -17.38
N CYS A 647 -5.00 -29.07 -18.12
CA CYS A 647 -5.32 -29.67 -19.42
C CYS A 647 -4.76 -28.85 -20.58
N PRO A 648 -4.26 -29.50 -21.66
CA PRO A 648 -3.75 -28.78 -22.82
C PRO A 648 -4.82 -27.91 -23.47
N SER A 649 -4.42 -26.77 -24.02
CA SER A 649 -5.27 -25.91 -24.86
C SER A 649 -5.39 -26.49 -26.25
N ASP A 650 -6.60 -26.52 -26.76
CA ASP A 650 -6.92 -26.82 -28.18
C ASP A 650 -7.34 -25.55 -28.93
N MET A 651 -6.94 -24.39 -28.43
CA MET A 651 -7.23 -23.09 -29.02
C MET A 651 -6.62 -22.97 -30.41
N ASP A 652 -7.43 -22.52 -31.38
CA ASP A 652 -6.95 -22.12 -32.70
C ASP A 652 -6.23 -20.76 -32.56
N GLU A 653 -4.89 -20.80 -32.60
CA GLU A 653 -4.06 -19.60 -32.50
C GLU A 653 -4.33 -18.60 -33.63
N GLY A 654 -4.62 -19.10 -34.84
CA GLY A 654 -4.95 -18.25 -35.99
C GLY A 654 -6.28 -17.51 -35.79
N LEU A 655 -7.29 -18.20 -35.27
CA LEU A 655 -8.57 -17.59 -34.93
C LEU A 655 -8.41 -16.57 -33.77
N TYR A 656 -7.62 -16.90 -32.76
CA TYR A 656 -7.38 -16.00 -31.66
C TYR A 656 -6.70 -14.69 -32.10
N GLU A 657 -5.70 -14.75 -32.97
CA GLU A 657 -5.03 -13.56 -33.49
C GLU A 657 -5.98 -12.70 -34.36
N ARG A 658 -6.79 -13.31 -35.23
CA ARG A 658 -7.83 -12.58 -35.99
C ARG A 658 -8.84 -11.87 -35.10
N LEU A 659 -9.31 -12.54 -34.06
CA LEU A 659 -10.22 -11.94 -33.06
C LEU A 659 -9.56 -10.79 -32.29
N ARG A 660 -8.26 -10.91 -32.00
CA ARG A 660 -7.49 -9.89 -31.30
C ARG A 660 -7.26 -8.65 -32.18
N GLU A 661 -6.93 -8.84 -33.44
CA GLU A 661 -6.80 -7.75 -34.41
C GLU A 661 -8.13 -7.02 -34.63
N TRP A 662 -9.21 -7.76 -34.86
CA TRP A 662 -10.55 -7.21 -34.96
C TRP A 662 -10.94 -6.42 -33.68
N ARG A 663 -10.69 -6.98 -32.51
CA ARG A 663 -10.95 -6.28 -31.25
C ARG A 663 -10.19 -4.96 -31.15
N ALA A 664 -8.95 -4.92 -31.60
CA ALA A 664 -8.14 -3.69 -31.59
C ALA A 664 -8.76 -2.61 -32.49
N VAL A 665 -9.25 -3.00 -33.67
CA VAL A 665 -9.97 -2.11 -34.58
C VAL A 665 -11.28 -1.60 -33.96
N GLN A 666 -12.07 -2.47 -33.36
CA GLN A 666 -13.34 -2.10 -32.69
C GLN A 666 -13.09 -1.18 -31.48
N ALA A 667 -12.05 -1.44 -30.73
CA ALA A 667 -11.61 -0.60 -29.61
C ALA A 667 -11.23 0.81 -30.09
N GLN A 668 -10.50 0.90 -31.20
CA GLN A 668 -10.10 2.16 -31.80
C GLN A 668 -11.30 2.94 -32.36
N ARG A 669 -12.22 2.26 -33.09
CA ARG A 669 -13.47 2.86 -33.61
C ARG A 669 -14.37 3.39 -32.48
N SER A 670 -14.50 2.64 -31.39
CA SER A 670 -15.37 3.02 -30.28
C SER A 670 -14.68 3.96 -29.26
N GLY A 671 -13.39 4.27 -29.41
CA GLY A 671 -12.61 5.05 -28.45
C GLY A 671 -12.50 4.39 -27.06
N GLN A 672 -12.69 3.07 -26.98
CA GLN A 672 -12.68 2.31 -25.74
C GLN A 672 -11.45 1.39 -25.66
N PRO A 673 -10.95 1.06 -24.46
CA PRO A 673 -9.89 0.06 -24.28
C PRO A 673 -10.33 -1.30 -24.86
N ALA A 674 -9.38 -2.05 -25.43
CA ALA A 674 -9.64 -3.32 -26.10
C ALA A 674 -10.38 -4.36 -25.22
N PHE A 675 -10.11 -4.37 -23.91
CA PHE A 675 -10.79 -5.28 -22.96
C PHE A 675 -12.28 -4.93 -22.74
N CYS A 676 -12.72 -3.70 -23.06
CA CYS A 676 -14.12 -3.32 -22.99
C CYS A 676 -14.93 -3.99 -24.10
N VAL A 677 -14.32 -4.23 -25.27
CA VAL A 677 -14.92 -5.02 -26.34
C VAL A 677 -15.00 -6.48 -25.87
N PHE A 678 -13.86 -7.15 -25.67
CA PHE A 678 -13.77 -8.47 -25.05
C PHE A 678 -12.43 -8.60 -24.29
N THR A 679 -12.44 -9.31 -23.14
CA THR A 679 -11.20 -9.64 -22.43
C THR A 679 -10.42 -10.72 -23.19
N ASP A 680 -9.10 -10.80 -22.99
CA ASP A 680 -8.27 -11.85 -23.61
C ASP A 680 -8.80 -13.25 -23.27
N LYS A 681 -9.23 -13.48 -22.02
CA LYS A 681 -9.84 -14.74 -21.60
C LYS A 681 -11.15 -15.06 -22.34
N THR A 682 -11.93 -14.03 -22.72
CA THR A 682 -13.16 -14.22 -23.51
C THR A 682 -12.81 -14.55 -24.96
N LEU A 683 -11.81 -13.88 -25.55
CA LEU A 683 -11.34 -14.21 -26.90
C LEU A 683 -10.72 -15.62 -26.96
N MET A 684 -9.97 -16.02 -25.95
CA MET A 684 -9.48 -17.39 -25.84
C MET A 684 -10.62 -18.41 -25.77
N ALA A 685 -11.66 -18.13 -24.98
CA ALA A 685 -12.82 -18.99 -24.89
C ALA A 685 -13.59 -19.08 -26.22
N ILE A 686 -13.67 -18.01 -26.99
CA ILE A 686 -14.25 -17.99 -28.33
C ILE A 686 -13.39 -18.80 -29.30
N ALA A 687 -12.07 -18.62 -29.28
CA ALA A 687 -11.13 -19.32 -30.15
C ALA A 687 -11.02 -20.83 -29.83
N GLU A 688 -11.23 -21.22 -28.56
CA GLU A 688 -11.32 -22.63 -28.15
C GLU A 688 -12.66 -23.26 -28.51
N ALA A 689 -13.76 -22.52 -28.47
CA ALA A 689 -15.10 -23.03 -28.75
C ALA A 689 -15.45 -22.97 -30.26
N ALA A 690 -14.81 -22.05 -30.99
CA ALA A 690 -15.07 -21.77 -32.41
C ALA A 690 -16.58 -21.86 -32.76
N PRO A 691 -17.47 -20.98 -32.18
CA PRO A 691 -18.90 -21.15 -32.28
C PRO A 691 -19.40 -20.96 -33.72
N ASP A 692 -20.26 -21.86 -34.17
CA ASP A 692 -20.85 -21.86 -35.52
C ASP A 692 -22.18 -21.13 -35.56
N ASP A 693 -22.85 -20.92 -34.42
CA ASP A 693 -24.16 -20.27 -34.34
C ASP A 693 -24.28 -19.28 -33.16
N GLU A 694 -25.34 -18.46 -33.20
CA GLU A 694 -25.63 -17.45 -32.16
C GLU A 694 -25.86 -18.06 -30.78
N GLY A 695 -26.43 -19.27 -30.72
CA GLY A 695 -26.74 -19.95 -29.47
C GLY A 695 -25.48 -20.46 -28.79
N GLU A 696 -24.47 -20.90 -29.53
CA GLU A 696 -23.18 -21.31 -29.02
C GLU A 696 -22.37 -20.12 -28.56
N LEU A 697 -22.30 -19.03 -29.33
CA LEU A 697 -21.64 -17.80 -28.96
C LEU A 697 -22.23 -17.18 -27.67
N ALA A 698 -23.54 -17.17 -27.53
CA ALA A 698 -24.21 -16.65 -26.34
C ALA A 698 -23.96 -17.47 -25.06
N ARG A 699 -23.53 -18.75 -25.18
CA ARG A 699 -23.19 -19.60 -24.04
C ARG A 699 -21.77 -19.34 -23.51
N ILE A 700 -20.94 -18.67 -24.30
CA ILE A 700 -19.54 -18.41 -23.90
C ILE A 700 -19.50 -17.37 -22.78
N PRO A 701 -18.90 -17.69 -21.63
CA PRO A 701 -18.81 -16.76 -20.51
C PRO A 701 -18.01 -15.49 -20.87
N GLY A 702 -18.63 -14.33 -20.71
CA GLY A 702 -18.06 -13.03 -21.10
C GLY A 702 -18.68 -12.45 -22.36
N VAL A 703 -19.54 -13.20 -23.08
CA VAL A 703 -20.40 -12.73 -24.15
C VAL A 703 -21.79 -12.45 -23.55
N GLY A 704 -21.95 -11.29 -22.94
CA GLY A 704 -23.26 -10.86 -22.41
C GLY A 704 -24.15 -10.30 -23.50
N VAL A 705 -25.47 -10.22 -23.23
CA VAL A 705 -26.50 -9.81 -24.21
C VAL A 705 -26.16 -8.51 -24.96
N ARG A 706 -25.61 -7.51 -24.27
CA ARG A 706 -25.21 -6.23 -24.90
C ARG A 706 -24.03 -6.41 -25.87
N LYS A 707 -23.02 -7.21 -25.50
CA LYS A 707 -21.84 -7.49 -26.34
C LYS A 707 -22.24 -8.40 -27.52
N PHE A 708 -23.12 -9.34 -27.26
CA PHE A 708 -23.70 -10.21 -28.30
C PHE A 708 -24.43 -9.40 -29.34
N ASN A 709 -25.34 -8.52 -28.95
CA ASN A 709 -26.13 -7.69 -29.89
C ASN A 709 -25.25 -6.72 -30.70
N ARG A 710 -24.13 -6.29 -30.13
CA ARG A 710 -23.24 -5.31 -30.77
C ARG A 710 -22.15 -5.94 -31.63
N PHE A 711 -21.64 -7.09 -31.24
CA PHE A 711 -20.43 -7.68 -31.83
C PHE A 711 -20.64 -9.14 -32.27
N GLY A 712 -21.80 -9.74 -32.00
CA GLY A 712 -22.01 -11.17 -32.22
C GLY A 712 -21.89 -11.56 -33.69
N ALA A 713 -22.42 -10.77 -34.58
CA ALA A 713 -22.35 -11.03 -36.03
C ALA A 713 -20.91 -11.01 -36.56
N ASP A 714 -20.11 -10.01 -36.11
CA ASP A 714 -18.72 -9.90 -36.50
C ASP A 714 -17.89 -11.08 -35.99
N VAL A 715 -18.11 -11.47 -34.73
CA VAL A 715 -17.41 -12.59 -34.11
C VAL A 715 -17.72 -13.90 -34.81
N LEU A 716 -18.96 -14.16 -35.15
CA LEU A 716 -19.37 -15.36 -35.90
C LEU A 716 -18.79 -15.36 -37.30
N ALA A 717 -18.78 -14.22 -38.02
CA ALA A 717 -18.12 -14.10 -39.32
C ALA A 717 -16.61 -14.45 -39.22
N ILE A 718 -15.90 -13.94 -38.23
CA ILE A 718 -14.50 -14.24 -38.01
C ILE A 718 -14.28 -15.73 -37.68
N CYS A 719 -15.15 -16.33 -36.86
CA CYS A 719 -15.12 -17.78 -36.59
C CYS A 719 -15.33 -18.61 -37.84
N ALA A 720 -16.21 -18.16 -38.74
CA ALA A 720 -16.43 -18.79 -40.04
C ALA A 720 -15.33 -18.51 -41.08
N GLY A 721 -14.26 -17.77 -40.72
CA GLY A 721 -13.16 -17.39 -41.63
C GLY A 721 -13.52 -16.31 -42.63
N GLN A 722 -14.60 -15.54 -42.38
CA GLN A 722 -15.05 -14.41 -43.20
C GLN A 722 -14.58 -13.09 -42.63
N GLU A 723 -14.38 -12.08 -43.47
CA GLU A 723 -14.14 -10.71 -42.97
C GLU A 723 -15.47 -10.12 -42.44
N PRO A 724 -15.45 -9.48 -41.25
CA PRO A 724 -16.65 -8.83 -40.73
C PRO A 724 -17.11 -7.72 -41.68
N ALA A 725 -18.42 -7.55 -41.83
CA ALA A 725 -19.00 -6.52 -42.69
C ALA A 725 -18.47 -5.14 -42.26
N GLU A 726 -17.93 -4.36 -43.20
CA GLU A 726 -17.65 -2.94 -42.96
C GLU A 726 -19.02 -2.26 -42.73
N GLY A 727 -19.29 -1.93 -41.44
CA GLY A 727 -20.51 -1.23 -41.07
C GLY A 727 -20.56 0.13 -41.73
N ASP A 728 -21.62 0.40 -42.49
CA ASP A 728 -21.94 1.70 -43.03
C ASP A 728 -21.96 2.76 -41.91
N GLU A 729 -21.26 3.83 -42.13
CA GLU A 729 -21.40 5.07 -41.35
C GLU A 729 -22.76 5.68 -41.71
N ASP A 730 -23.82 5.37 -40.93
CA ASP A 730 -25.04 6.20 -40.80
C ASP A 730 -25.99 5.52 -39.79
N ASP A 731 -25.95 5.98 -38.48
CA ASP A 731 -27.10 6.42 -37.67
C ASP A 731 -26.64 6.88 -36.27
#